data_2cdb83c12a92ce0b246e59aa429dff8f
#
_entry.id   2cdb83c12a92ce0b246e59aa429dff8f
#
_cell.length_a   1.000
_cell.length_b   1.000
_cell.length_c   1.000
_cell.angle_alpha   90.00
_cell.angle_beta   90.00
_cell.angle_gamma   90.00
#
_symmetry.space_group_name_H-M   'P 1'
#
loop_
_entity.id
_entity.type
_entity.pdbx_description
1 polymer ?
#
loop_
_entity_poly.entity_id
_entity_poly.type
_entity_poly.pdbx_seq_one_letter_code
_entity_poly.pdbx_strand_id
1 'polypeptide(L)'
;MLLLFVSIACANMLIPSYAVIKEEFNIPEALIAIPDAFFVLISAFFALLWGYWADRIDRGKVLVAGAFLWTLGMILTAFSPSYLMLVISRVSSGAGLGCVLPVGYSIISDAIPAEERSGWFGTLAILSSVSNGAGQGLSSFLGPIFGWRFPFLLLAFISVIVIIVLFFVKIPQRGAGEDELLDLVELNLEYSYRISKEDLGVIIRKKSNLYLILQGFFSIIPGTVLVYFTTSMLITDFFNDIPPEIQLQTATIFAGMIGVGYILGNAVFARLGDILFRKNKKNRARLATLCLIFSIPFAIILLLSLQPISAARLGIVYPTPIPTSQILTYIFRTIGAIFVAYPTYIVFFIFALMASMLGAGPVANRNAVMIDVNMPEHKGTAASFFKLSEQISKGVTLLISFTLISILGSVFNMLFLTIFFWLPAAVLWFLASKNVEKDMTYKSRLLSERKQVSLIDYIFEVEIQMDRAIQKVQDSKYYIHTNQTKFNKLLEDALKIFKFCEHEGETRSITNIEKKAHIIYLRVLLIKHEANKIFKKLNRPNLTDDEKNNLKKELSKKSIKISEWEKSTFGEIQTYYEDAGLKILEARLNRKKHLVKGLRKITEAILIYERIRHLLKERLEIVEENQVLSEEEAIIRDKEQELFDKCNQSLNATIKLKDEINKALIQLKQKGIQQEDLTKISDLTQEYEVDLYDVIVDTFKEDIETKNALIDTLEKIDDIFNQYDNWKEADLTVF
;
A
#
# COMPACT_ATOMS: atom_id res chain seq x y z
N MET A 1 15.71 4.15 -1.71
CA MET A 1 16.99 3.76 -1.07
C MET A 1 17.68 4.94 -0.38
N LEU A 2 18.04 6.02 -1.08
CA LEU A 2 18.75 7.16 -0.48
C LEU A 2 17.94 7.83 0.65
N LEU A 3 16.62 8.05 0.47
CA LEU A 3 15.76 8.56 1.53
C LEU A 3 15.77 7.66 2.77
N LEU A 4 15.69 6.35 2.59
CA LEU A 4 15.77 5.38 3.68
C LEU A 4 17.11 5.47 4.41
N PHE A 5 18.22 5.55 3.65
CA PHE A 5 19.54 5.70 4.23
C PHE A 5 19.64 6.92 5.13
N VAL A 6 19.31 8.10 4.60
CA VAL A 6 19.43 9.38 5.35
C VAL A 6 18.49 9.39 6.56
N SER A 7 17.27 8.86 6.43
CA SER A 7 16.28 8.84 7.51
C SER A 7 16.69 7.93 8.67
N ILE A 8 17.22 6.75 8.39
CA ILE A 8 17.68 5.82 9.42
C ILE A 8 19.01 6.27 10.04
N ALA A 9 19.90 6.87 9.26
CA ALA A 9 21.14 7.46 9.78
C ALA A 9 20.85 8.50 10.88
N CYS A 10 19.84 9.36 10.67
CA CYS A 10 19.45 10.36 11.66
C CYS A 10 18.92 9.76 12.98
N ALA A 11 18.33 8.56 12.94
CA ALA A 11 17.67 7.98 14.09
C ALA A 11 18.60 7.80 15.32
N ASN A 12 19.86 7.43 15.10
CA ASN A 12 20.83 7.11 16.17
C ASN A 12 21.99 8.11 16.30
N MET A 13 21.88 9.27 15.65
CA MET A 13 22.95 10.29 15.66
C MET A 13 23.13 10.98 17.00
N LEU A 14 22.11 11.01 17.85
CA LEU A 14 22.17 11.71 19.13
C LEU A 14 23.04 10.95 20.16
N ILE A 15 23.06 9.62 20.06
CA ILE A 15 23.71 8.73 21.04
C ILE A 15 25.17 9.08 21.32
N PRO A 16 26.05 9.29 20.34
CA PRO A 16 27.44 9.63 20.61
C PRO A 16 27.65 10.99 21.30
N SER A 17 26.62 11.85 21.23
CA SER A 17 26.67 13.22 21.76
C SER A 17 26.02 13.35 23.15
N TYR A 18 25.55 12.27 23.74
CA TYR A 18 24.83 12.30 25.02
C TYR A 18 25.62 13.00 26.15
N ALA A 19 26.91 12.73 26.27
CA ALA A 19 27.74 13.35 27.31
C ALA A 19 27.81 14.89 27.16
N VAL A 20 28.02 15.36 25.92
CA VAL A 20 28.08 16.80 25.61
C VAL A 20 26.70 17.47 25.84
N ILE A 21 25.62 16.81 25.47
CA ILE A 21 24.24 17.31 25.67
C ILE A 21 23.89 17.39 27.14
N LYS A 22 24.31 16.40 27.94
CA LYS A 22 24.14 16.39 29.40
C LYS A 22 24.78 17.63 30.05
N GLU A 23 26.02 17.89 29.67
CA GLU A 23 26.79 19.04 30.19
C GLU A 23 26.19 20.37 29.74
N GLU A 24 25.87 20.51 28.44
CA GLU A 24 25.34 21.75 27.88
C GLU A 24 23.99 22.17 28.46
N PHE A 25 23.07 21.21 28.63
CA PHE A 25 21.74 21.51 29.19
C PHE A 25 21.63 21.28 30.70
N ASN A 26 22.70 20.87 31.35
CA ASN A 26 22.76 20.59 32.79
C ASN A 26 21.61 19.68 33.27
N ILE A 27 21.43 18.53 32.60
CA ILE A 27 20.34 17.58 32.87
C ILE A 27 20.84 16.33 33.59
N PRO A 28 19.99 15.69 34.43
CA PRO A 28 20.28 14.40 35.03
C PRO A 28 20.49 13.30 33.97
N GLU A 29 21.34 12.33 34.28
CA GLU A 29 21.63 11.20 33.38
C GLU A 29 20.39 10.43 32.95
N ALA A 30 19.43 10.27 33.83
CA ALA A 30 18.14 9.59 33.54
C ALA A 30 17.33 10.26 32.42
N LEU A 31 17.54 11.54 32.14
CA LEU A 31 16.79 12.28 31.11
C LEU A 31 17.45 12.24 29.73
N ILE A 32 18.72 11.84 29.63
CA ILE A 32 19.49 11.92 28.37
C ILE A 32 18.83 11.16 27.22
N ALA A 33 18.28 9.99 27.47
CA ALA A 33 17.69 9.13 26.47
C ALA A 33 16.23 9.48 26.10
N ILE A 34 15.60 10.39 26.85
CA ILE A 34 14.19 10.76 26.64
C ILE A 34 13.92 11.30 25.23
N PRO A 35 14.75 12.18 24.63
CA PRO A 35 14.51 12.66 23.27
C PRO A 35 14.44 11.53 22.23
N ASP A 36 15.33 10.52 22.34
CA ASP A 36 15.32 9.36 21.45
C ASP A 36 14.20 8.36 21.75
N ALA A 37 13.82 8.23 23.01
CA ALA A 37 12.64 7.43 23.38
C ALA A 37 11.36 7.99 22.76
N PHE A 38 11.13 9.31 22.88
CA PHE A 38 9.99 9.97 22.22
C PHE A 38 10.06 9.89 20.71
N PHE A 39 11.25 10.06 20.11
CA PHE A 39 11.46 9.89 18.68
C PHE A 39 10.98 8.51 18.19
N VAL A 40 11.36 7.42 18.87
CA VAL A 40 10.97 6.05 18.50
C VAL A 40 9.47 5.81 18.70
N LEU A 41 8.92 6.18 19.88
CA LEU A 41 7.51 5.96 20.19
C LEU A 41 6.58 6.74 19.24
N ILE A 42 6.90 8.00 18.99
CA ILE A 42 6.12 8.86 18.08
C ILE A 42 6.24 8.35 16.64
N SER A 43 7.42 7.91 16.21
CA SER A 43 7.58 7.33 14.88
C SER A 43 6.73 6.06 14.70
N ALA A 44 6.62 5.23 15.72
CA ALA A 44 5.79 4.04 15.68
C ALA A 44 4.29 4.36 15.59
N PHE A 45 3.82 5.34 16.36
CA PHE A 45 2.44 5.80 16.31
C PHE A 45 2.10 6.43 14.95
N PHE A 46 2.94 7.36 14.49
CA PHE A 46 2.74 8.02 13.20
C PHE A 46 2.88 7.07 12.01
N ALA A 47 3.62 5.98 12.13
CA ALA A 47 3.68 4.96 11.09
C ALA A 47 2.30 4.40 10.73
N LEU A 48 1.38 4.24 11.71
CA LEU A 48 0.00 3.83 11.45
C LEU A 48 -0.76 4.87 10.63
N LEU A 49 -0.64 6.15 10.99
CA LEU A 49 -1.31 7.24 10.29
C LEU A 49 -0.80 7.38 8.86
N TRP A 50 0.52 7.39 8.69
CA TRP A 50 1.16 7.48 7.36
C TRP A 50 0.86 6.26 6.49
N GLY A 51 0.84 5.05 7.05
CA GLY A 51 0.48 3.84 6.33
C GLY A 51 -0.96 3.88 5.82
N TYR A 52 -1.90 4.28 6.67
CA TYR A 52 -3.30 4.45 6.29
C TYR A 52 -3.47 5.53 5.21
N TRP A 53 -2.82 6.69 5.37
CA TRP A 53 -2.89 7.75 4.36
C TRP A 53 -2.25 7.34 3.04
N ALA A 54 -1.11 6.64 3.07
CA ALA A 54 -0.47 6.13 1.86
C ALA A 54 -1.33 5.11 1.11
N ASP A 55 -2.16 4.36 1.82
CA ASP A 55 -3.08 3.40 1.19
C ASP A 55 -4.36 4.08 0.65
N ARG A 56 -4.65 5.33 1.07
CA ARG A 56 -5.83 6.07 0.66
C ARG A 56 -5.58 7.15 -0.39
N ILE A 57 -4.47 7.86 -0.31
CA ILE A 57 -4.10 8.96 -1.21
C ILE A 57 -2.82 8.65 -1.99
N ASP A 58 -2.33 9.63 -2.75
CA ASP A 58 -1.09 9.49 -3.51
C ASP A 58 0.12 9.28 -2.59
N ARG A 59 0.83 8.16 -2.78
CA ARG A 59 1.96 7.73 -1.96
C ARG A 59 3.16 8.67 -2.06
N GLY A 60 3.35 9.30 -3.22
CA GLY A 60 4.42 10.26 -3.43
C GLY A 60 4.25 11.50 -2.58
N LYS A 61 3.03 12.05 -2.55
CA LYS A 61 2.69 13.21 -1.71
C LYS A 61 2.85 12.90 -0.23
N VAL A 62 2.42 11.69 0.20
CA VAL A 62 2.58 11.24 1.59
C VAL A 62 4.05 11.13 1.96
N LEU A 63 4.88 10.53 1.07
CA LEU A 63 6.31 10.37 1.31
C LEU A 63 7.04 11.71 1.40
N VAL A 64 6.71 12.66 0.52
CA VAL A 64 7.26 14.02 0.53
C VAL A 64 6.86 14.76 1.81
N ALA A 65 5.59 14.68 2.22
CA ALA A 65 5.10 15.31 3.45
C ALA A 65 5.81 14.76 4.71
N GLY A 66 5.96 13.44 4.81
CA GLY A 66 6.70 12.80 5.89
C GLY A 66 8.19 13.17 5.90
N ALA A 67 8.83 13.18 4.71
CA ALA A 67 10.22 13.57 4.56
C ALA A 67 10.45 15.05 4.93
N PHE A 68 9.52 15.93 4.56
CA PHE A 68 9.56 17.35 4.94
C PHE A 68 9.46 17.52 6.46
N LEU A 69 8.48 16.87 7.12
CA LEU A 69 8.28 16.96 8.56
C LEU A 69 9.50 16.44 9.33
N TRP A 70 10.08 15.33 8.88
CA TRP A 70 11.30 14.78 9.45
C TRP A 70 12.50 15.71 9.27
N THR A 71 12.69 16.28 8.07
CA THR A 71 13.79 17.22 7.78
C THR A 71 13.68 18.50 8.62
N LEU A 72 12.45 19.03 8.75
CA LEU A 72 12.17 20.17 9.64
C LEU A 72 12.57 19.85 11.09
N GLY A 73 12.19 18.66 11.59
CA GLY A 73 12.57 18.22 12.93
C GLY A 73 14.10 18.11 13.11
N MET A 74 14.87 17.70 12.09
CA MET A 74 16.34 17.69 12.14
C MET A 74 16.92 19.11 12.22
N ILE A 75 16.41 20.04 11.42
CA ILE A 75 16.80 21.46 11.46
C ILE A 75 16.52 22.02 12.86
N LEU A 76 15.34 21.78 13.40
CA LEU A 76 14.96 22.23 14.75
C LEU A 76 15.86 21.59 15.84
N THR A 77 16.28 20.32 15.65
CA THR A 77 17.23 19.65 16.55
C THR A 77 18.57 20.38 16.57
N ALA A 78 19.08 20.75 15.40
CA ALA A 78 20.35 21.48 15.28
C ALA A 78 20.31 22.90 15.89
N PHE A 79 19.15 23.56 15.87
CA PHE A 79 18.96 24.88 16.42
C PHE A 79 18.32 24.89 17.81
N SER A 80 18.24 23.75 18.53
CA SER A 80 17.59 23.67 19.83
C SER A 80 18.38 24.46 20.90
N PRO A 81 17.79 25.52 21.49
CA PRO A 81 18.43 26.33 22.51
C PRO A 81 18.23 25.77 23.93
N SER A 82 17.33 24.78 24.09
CA SER A 82 17.01 24.18 25.38
C SER A 82 16.70 22.69 25.22
N TYR A 83 16.82 21.96 26.33
CA TYR A 83 16.49 20.53 26.38
C TYR A 83 15.04 20.24 25.95
N LEU A 84 14.09 21.08 26.39
CA LEU A 84 12.69 20.91 25.98
C LEU A 84 12.51 21.06 24.47
N MET A 85 13.18 22.04 23.85
CA MET A 85 13.14 22.22 22.41
C MET A 85 13.81 21.05 21.68
N LEU A 86 14.86 20.47 22.24
CA LEU A 86 15.48 19.24 21.72
C LEU A 86 14.45 18.09 21.74
N VAL A 87 13.71 17.88 22.82
CA VAL A 87 12.66 16.83 22.89
C VAL A 87 11.58 17.08 21.83
N ILE A 88 11.06 18.31 21.74
CA ILE A 88 10.00 18.66 20.76
C ILE A 88 10.49 18.44 19.32
N SER A 89 11.72 18.83 19.01
CA SER A 89 12.30 18.64 17.69
C SER A 89 12.47 17.14 17.34
N ARG A 90 12.82 16.32 18.31
CA ARG A 90 12.90 14.85 18.14
C ARG A 90 11.51 14.22 17.95
N VAL A 91 10.49 14.72 18.65
CA VAL A 91 9.08 14.33 18.40
C VAL A 91 8.68 14.63 16.96
N SER A 92 8.97 15.83 16.43
CA SER A 92 8.72 16.21 15.04
C SER A 92 9.45 15.31 14.05
N SER A 93 10.76 15.08 14.29
CA SER A 93 11.55 14.17 13.47
C SER A 93 11.00 12.75 13.47
N GLY A 94 10.58 12.24 14.64
CA GLY A 94 9.98 10.92 14.79
C GLY A 94 8.65 10.80 14.04
N ALA A 95 7.80 11.82 14.12
CA ALA A 95 6.54 11.84 13.38
C ALA A 95 6.74 11.72 11.87
N GLY A 96 7.74 12.44 11.32
CA GLY A 96 8.08 12.33 9.90
C GLY A 96 8.73 11.01 9.52
N LEU A 97 9.63 10.48 10.36
CA LEU A 97 10.31 9.20 10.10
C LEU A 97 9.33 8.03 9.98
N GLY A 98 8.24 8.06 10.74
CA GLY A 98 7.20 7.03 10.69
C GLY A 98 6.66 6.75 9.29
N CYS A 99 6.76 7.71 8.36
CA CYS A 99 6.32 7.58 6.97
C CYS A 99 7.20 6.63 6.14
N VAL A 100 8.52 6.62 6.35
CA VAL A 100 9.49 6.10 5.38
C VAL A 100 9.34 4.59 5.13
N LEU A 101 9.20 3.79 6.17
CA LEU A 101 9.12 2.33 6.03
C LEU A 101 7.79 1.84 5.47
N PRO A 102 6.60 2.22 6.03
CA PRO A 102 5.33 1.70 5.51
C PRO A 102 5.08 2.12 4.07
N VAL A 103 5.30 3.39 3.75
CA VAL A 103 5.13 3.90 2.39
C VAL A 103 6.17 3.33 1.44
N GLY A 104 7.43 3.25 1.89
CA GLY A 104 8.53 2.66 1.13
C GLY A 104 8.26 1.19 0.78
N TYR A 105 7.77 0.40 1.72
CA TYR A 105 7.43 -1.00 1.47
C TYR A 105 6.28 -1.14 0.48
N SER A 106 5.26 -0.28 0.59
CA SER A 106 4.15 -0.25 -0.37
C SER A 106 4.63 0.08 -1.80
N ILE A 107 5.49 1.10 -1.96
CA ILE A 107 6.05 1.50 -3.26
C ILE A 107 6.94 0.39 -3.84
N ILE A 108 7.86 -0.16 -3.05
CA ILE A 108 8.80 -1.20 -3.50
C ILE A 108 8.04 -2.47 -3.91
N SER A 109 6.99 -2.83 -3.18
CA SER A 109 6.18 -4.00 -3.50
C SER A 109 5.44 -3.90 -4.83
N ASP A 110 5.16 -2.69 -5.31
CA ASP A 110 4.54 -2.45 -6.61
C ASP A 110 5.57 -2.29 -7.75
N ALA A 111 6.85 -2.06 -7.40
CA ALA A 111 7.95 -2.02 -8.35
C ALA A 111 8.58 -3.40 -8.60
N ILE A 112 8.29 -4.41 -7.76
CA ILE A 112 9.03 -5.67 -7.74
C ILE A 112 8.05 -6.85 -7.71
N PRO A 113 8.22 -7.85 -8.59
CA PRO A 113 7.38 -9.05 -8.59
C PRO A 113 7.53 -9.85 -7.29
N ALA A 114 6.50 -10.62 -6.95
CA ALA A 114 6.41 -11.36 -5.69
C ALA A 114 7.59 -12.31 -5.44
N GLU A 115 8.14 -12.88 -6.50
CA GLU A 115 9.25 -13.85 -6.47
C GLU A 115 10.59 -13.27 -6.00
N GLU A 116 10.77 -11.94 -6.08
CA GLU A 116 12.02 -11.25 -5.75
C GLU A 116 11.92 -10.36 -4.51
N ARG A 117 10.74 -10.25 -3.90
CA ARG A 117 10.45 -9.32 -2.79
C ARG A 117 11.32 -9.56 -1.56
N SER A 118 11.61 -10.83 -1.21
CA SER A 118 12.46 -11.10 -0.04
C SER A 118 13.88 -10.63 -0.25
N GLY A 119 14.46 -10.79 -1.44
CA GLY A 119 15.80 -10.29 -1.78
C GLY A 119 15.91 -8.79 -1.62
N TRP A 120 14.93 -8.05 -2.12
CA TRP A 120 14.87 -6.60 -1.99
C TRP A 120 14.64 -6.13 -0.55
N PHE A 121 13.75 -6.78 0.20
CA PHE A 121 13.58 -6.47 1.64
C PHE A 121 14.82 -6.83 2.46
N GLY A 122 15.56 -7.86 2.07
CA GLY A 122 16.88 -8.17 2.65
C GLY A 122 17.89 -7.04 2.39
N THR A 123 17.94 -6.51 1.17
CA THR A 123 18.77 -5.36 0.83
C THR A 123 18.40 -4.12 1.65
N LEU A 124 17.09 -3.87 1.87
CA LEU A 124 16.64 -2.79 2.74
C LEU A 124 17.06 -2.99 4.21
N ALA A 125 17.03 -4.22 4.70
CA ALA A 125 17.47 -4.54 6.06
C ALA A 125 19.00 -4.29 6.23
N ILE A 126 19.80 -4.70 5.24
CA ILE A 126 21.25 -4.42 5.21
C ILE A 126 21.49 -2.92 5.16
N LEU A 127 20.82 -2.21 4.24
CA LEU A 127 20.94 -0.75 4.12
C LEU A 127 20.57 -0.05 5.44
N SER A 128 19.53 -0.52 6.14
CA SER A 128 19.14 0.02 7.44
C SER A 128 20.25 -0.15 8.48
N SER A 129 20.91 -1.31 8.50
CA SER A 129 22.04 -1.56 9.41
C SER A 129 23.23 -0.67 9.11
N VAL A 130 23.58 -0.53 7.84
CA VAL A 130 24.67 0.36 7.38
C VAL A 130 24.34 1.83 7.70
N SER A 131 23.08 2.23 7.49
CA SER A 131 22.63 3.60 7.78
C SER A 131 22.76 3.95 9.27
N ASN A 132 22.37 3.02 10.15
CA ASN A 132 22.51 3.19 11.60
C ASN A 132 23.97 3.41 12.00
N GLY A 133 24.89 2.59 11.47
CA GLY A 133 26.32 2.73 11.71
C GLY A 133 26.89 4.04 11.13
N ALA A 134 26.46 4.41 9.92
CA ALA A 134 26.88 5.66 9.29
C ALA A 134 26.42 6.90 10.09
N GLY A 135 25.18 6.90 10.61
CA GLY A 135 24.67 8.01 11.42
C GLY A 135 25.46 8.19 12.72
N GLN A 136 25.70 7.11 13.44
CA GLN A 136 26.54 7.14 14.64
C GLN A 136 27.99 7.56 14.32
N GLY A 137 28.56 7.03 13.23
CA GLY A 137 29.90 7.39 12.77
C GLY A 137 29.99 8.89 12.44
N LEU A 138 29.07 9.43 11.66
CA LEU A 138 29.01 10.86 11.35
C LEU A 138 29.01 11.71 12.63
N SER A 139 28.16 11.37 13.60
CA SER A 139 28.13 12.10 14.89
C SER A 139 29.41 11.95 15.69
N SER A 140 29.97 10.75 15.75
CA SER A 140 31.21 10.48 16.50
C SER A 140 32.45 11.16 15.92
N PHE A 141 32.54 11.27 14.58
CA PHE A 141 33.72 11.89 13.93
C PHE A 141 33.54 13.39 13.74
N LEU A 142 32.36 13.87 13.36
CA LEU A 142 32.14 15.30 13.09
C LEU A 142 31.77 16.09 14.35
N GLY A 143 31.08 15.45 15.31
CA GLY A 143 30.62 16.08 16.53
C GLY A 143 31.76 16.74 17.36
N PRO A 144 32.86 16.08 17.63
CA PRO A 144 33.99 16.67 18.34
C PRO A 144 34.67 17.85 17.62
N ILE A 145 34.59 17.89 16.27
CA ILE A 145 35.29 18.93 15.45
C ILE A 145 34.40 20.17 15.25
N PHE A 146 33.09 19.92 14.91
CA PHE A 146 32.17 21.00 14.49
C PHE A 146 31.00 21.22 15.47
N GLY A 147 31.00 20.51 16.61
CA GLY A 147 29.87 20.48 17.54
C GLY A 147 28.81 19.43 17.19
N TRP A 148 28.10 18.94 18.20
CA TRP A 148 27.09 17.85 18.05
C TRP A 148 25.90 18.21 17.16
N ARG A 149 25.65 19.49 16.92
CA ARG A 149 24.59 20.00 16.07
C ARG A 149 24.88 19.88 14.57
N PHE A 150 26.16 19.97 14.18
CA PHE A 150 26.59 19.99 12.77
C PHE A 150 26.19 18.75 11.98
N PRO A 151 26.34 17.51 12.48
CA PRO A 151 25.87 16.31 11.78
C PRO A 151 24.38 16.35 11.40
N PHE A 152 23.52 16.93 12.25
CA PHE A 152 22.09 17.08 11.96
C PHE A 152 21.84 18.07 10.82
N LEU A 153 22.57 19.19 10.77
CA LEU A 153 22.49 20.15 9.65
C LEU A 153 22.96 19.53 8.35
N LEU A 154 24.05 18.77 8.38
CA LEU A 154 24.57 18.08 7.20
C LEU A 154 23.56 17.09 6.62
N LEU A 155 22.97 16.25 7.45
CA LEU A 155 21.95 15.31 6.99
C LEU A 155 20.63 16.02 6.60
N ALA A 156 20.26 17.10 7.26
CA ALA A 156 19.12 17.93 6.86
C ALA A 156 19.31 18.50 5.46
N PHE A 157 20.49 19.02 5.15
CA PHE A 157 20.84 19.51 3.82
C PHE A 157 20.73 18.42 2.75
N ILE A 158 21.31 17.23 3.02
CA ILE A 158 21.20 16.08 2.12
C ILE A 158 19.73 15.68 1.95
N SER A 159 18.94 15.70 3.02
CA SER A 159 17.52 15.38 2.98
C SER A 159 16.70 16.33 2.08
N VAL A 160 16.99 17.64 2.14
CA VAL A 160 16.37 18.62 1.24
C VAL A 160 16.64 18.29 -0.23
N ILE A 161 17.88 17.92 -0.56
CA ILE A 161 18.24 17.49 -1.92
C ILE A 161 17.42 16.24 -2.32
N VAL A 162 17.33 15.25 -1.41
CA VAL A 162 16.57 14.03 -1.66
C VAL A 162 15.08 14.33 -1.87
N ILE A 163 14.49 15.25 -1.09
CA ILE A 163 13.10 15.68 -1.26
C ILE A 163 12.90 16.32 -2.64
N ILE A 164 13.81 17.19 -3.07
CA ILE A 164 13.74 17.81 -4.41
C ILE A 164 13.78 16.72 -5.49
N VAL A 165 14.67 15.75 -5.38
CA VAL A 165 14.75 14.63 -6.33
C VAL A 165 13.46 13.81 -6.35
N LEU A 166 12.80 13.61 -5.20
CA LEU A 166 11.56 12.84 -5.13
C LEU A 166 10.42 13.45 -5.95
N PHE A 167 10.38 14.77 -6.16
CA PHE A 167 9.38 15.40 -7.03
C PHE A 167 9.50 14.98 -8.51
N PHE A 168 10.67 14.53 -8.93
CA PHE A 168 10.93 14.11 -10.32
C PHE A 168 10.87 12.59 -10.50
N VAL A 169 10.74 11.82 -9.42
CA VAL A 169 10.68 10.36 -9.46
C VAL A 169 9.25 9.92 -9.72
N LYS A 170 9.03 9.17 -10.81
CA LYS A 170 7.76 8.50 -11.05
C LYS A 170 7.61 7.31 -10.11
N ILE A 171 6.56 7.34 -9.30
CA ILE A 171 6.21 6.23 -8.41
C ILE A 171 5.38 5.21 -9.19
N PRO A 172 5.65 3.89 -9.07
CA PRO A 172 4.86 2.85 -9.72
C PRO A 172 3.38 2.96 -9.37
N GLN A 173 2.53 2.61 -10.32
CA GLN A 173 1.10 2.52 -10.06
C GLN A 173 0.81 1.48 -8.98
N ARG A 174 -0.29 1.69 -8.23
CA ARG A 174 -0.70 0.76 -7.17
C ARG A 174 -1.09 -0.57 -7.79
N GLY A 175 -0.53 -1.66 -7.24
CA GLY A 175 -0.76 -3.01 -7.73
C GLY A 175 0.09 -3.40 -8.94
N ALA A 176 1.00 -2.55 -9.43
CA ALA A 176 1.85 -2.85 -10.59
C ALA A 176 2.77 -4.08 -10.39
N GLY A 177 3.07 -4.45 -9.14
CA GLY A 177 3.83 -5.66 -8.82
C GLY A 177 2.97 -6.91 -8.60
N GLU A 178 1.69 -6.88 -8.97
CA GLU A 178 0.78 -8.02 -8.88
C GLU A 178 0.46 -8.54 -10.28
N ASP A 179 0.78 -9.82 -10.54
CA ASP A 179 0.61 -10.45 -11.87
C ASP A 179 -0.82 -10.34 -12.40
N GLU A 180 -1.81 -10.40 -11.49
CA GLU A 180 -3.22 -10.31 -11.85
C GLU A 180 -3.63 -8.93 -12.40
N LEU A 181 -2.84 -7.88 -12.12
CA LEU A 181 -3.12 -6.49 -12.52
C LEU A 181 -2.22 -5.98 -13.65
N LEU A 182 -1.33 -6.81 -14.21
CA LEU A 182 -0.38 -6.39 -15.25
C LEU A 182 -1.06 -5.76 -16.46
N ASP A 183 -2.19 -6.31 -16.91
CA ASP A 183 -2.94 -5.77 -18.05
C ASP A 183 -3.46 -4.34 -17.77
N LEU A 184 -3.85 -4.03 -16.51
CA LEU A 184 -4.24 -2.66 -16.13
C LEU A 184 -3.04 -1.71 -16.23
N VAL A 185 -1.86 -2.18 -15.82
CA VAL A 185 -0.62 -1.38 -15.88
C VAL A 185 -0.20 -1.13 -17.31
N GLU A 186 -0.25 -2.15 -18.17
CA GLU A 186 0.06 -2.04 -19.62
C GLU A 186 -0.90 -1.07 -20.33
N LEU A 187 -2.17 -1.07 -19.91
CA LEU A 187 -3.19 -0.15 -20.42
C LEU A 187 -3.13 1.25 -19.76
N ASN A 188 -2.15 1.51 -18.87
CA ASN A 188 -2.08 2.74 -18.04
C ASN A 188 -3.37 3.03 -17.28
N LEU A 189 -4.12 2.00 -16.86
CA LEU A 189 -5.30 2.14 -16.04
C LEU A 189 -4.93 2.17 -14.57
N GLU A 190 -5.56 3.05 -13.80
CA GLU A 190 -5.27 3.16 -12.37
C GLU A 190 -6.11 2.15 -11.58
N TYR A 191 -5.45 1.41 -10.67
CA TYR A 191 -6.16 0.60 -9.68
C TYR A 191 -6.88 1.52 -8.70
N SER A 192 -8.22 1.60 -8.82
CA SER A 192 -9.05 2.61 -8.17
C SER A 192 -9.37 2.32 -6.70
N TYR A 193 -9.21 1.08 -6.24
CA TYR A 193 -9.56 0.70 -4.86
C TYR A 193 -8.65 1.37 -3.83
N ARG A 194 -9.27 1.88 -2.76
CA ARG A 194 -8.60 2.57 -1.65
C ARG A 194 -9.08 1.99 -0.32
N ILE A 195 -8.21 2.03 0.68
CA ILE A 195 -8.52 1.55 2.02
C ILE A 195 -9.68 2.33 2.65
N SER A 196 -10.58 1.60 3.32
CA SER A 196 -11.64 2.14 4.16
C SER A 196 -11.32 1.94 5.64
N LYS A 197 -12.13 2.51 6.55
CA LYS A 197 -11.97 2.29 8.00
C LYS A 197 -12.32 0.86 8.41
N GLU A 198 -13.27 0.25 7.72
CA GLU A 198 -13.71 -1.12 7.91
C GLU A 198 -12.61 -2.13 7.63
N ASP A 199 -11.75 -1.83 6.66
CA ASP A 199 -10.61 -2.69 6.28
C ASP A 199 -9.57 -2.84 7.38
N LEU A 200 -9.46 -1.88 8.32
CA LEU A 200 -8.54 -1.98 9.45
C LEU A 200 -8.81 -3.25 10.29
N GLY A 201 -10.10 -3.53 10.54
CA GLY A 201 -10.51 -4.74 11.22
C GLY A 201 -10.20 -6.02 10.43
N VAL A 202 -10.39 -5.97 9.11
CA VAL A 202 -10.09 -7.09 8.20
C VAL A 202 -8.58 -7.40 8.18
N ILE A 203 -7.73 -6.36 8.09
CA ILE A 203 -6.28 -6.53 8.09
C ILE A 203 -5.77 -7.20 9.36
N ILE A 204 -6.24 -6.74 10.55
CA ILE A 204 -5.77 -7.27 11.84
C ILE A 204 -6.29 -8.69 12.07
N ARG A 205 -7.55 -8.98 11.72
CA ARG A 205 -8.19 -10.28 11.96
C ARG A 205 -7.77 -11.36 10.98
N LYS A 206 -7.17 -11.00 9.83
CA LYS A 206 -6.61 -11.97 8.90
C LYS A 206 -5.57 -12.84 9.60
N LYS A 207 -5.76 -14.17 9.61
CA LYS A 207 -4.93 -15.09 10.42
C LYS A 207 -3.44 -14.98 10.12
N SER A 208 -3.04 -14.87 8.85
CA SER A 208 -1.62 -14.67 8.50
C SER A 208 -1.08 -13.37 9.08
N ASN A 209 -1.81 -12.25 8.99
CA ASN A 209 -1.39 -10.98 9.55
C ASN A 209 -1.30 -11.02 11.08
N LEU A 210 -2.31 -11.59 11.75
CA LEU A 210 -2.33 -11.71 13.20
C LEU A 210 -1.12 -12.49 13.72
N TYR A 211 -0.84 -13.64 13.12
CA TYR A 211 0.31 -14.44 13.51
C TYR A 211 1.64 -13.73 13.22
N LEU A 212 1.75 -13.00 12.11
CA LEU A 212 2.94 -12.21 11.78
C LEU A 212 3.14 -11.03 12.75
N ILE A 213 2.08 -10.33 13.15
CA ILE A 213 2.13 -9.25 14.13
C ILE A 213 2.57 -9.78 15.50
N LEU A 214 1.95 -10.86 15.97
CA LEU A 214 2.28 -11.47 17.25
C LEU A 214 3.70 -12.05 17.27
N GLN A 215 4.13 -12.73 16.18
CA GLN A 215 5.49 -13.25 16.10
C GLN A 215 6.52 -12.10 16.12
N GLY A 216 6.21 -10.94 15.49
CA GLY A 216 7.06 -9.75 15.54
C GLY A 216 7.33 -9.30 16.96
N PHE A 217 6.31 -9.34 17.82
CA PHE A 217 6.45 -9.03 19.25
C PHE A 217 7.47 -9.96 19.94
N PHE A 218 7.34 -11.27 19.76
CA PHE A 218 8.22 -12.23 20.43
C PHE A 218 9.61 -12.30 19.79
N SER A 219 9.73 -12.23 18.47
CA SER A 219 11.01 -12.42 17.79
C SER A 219 12.03 -11.31 18.01
N ILE A 220 11.55 -10.09 18.28
CA ILE A 220 12.42 -8.92 18.50
C ILE A 220 13.12 -8.95 19.87
N ILE A 221 12.54 -9.63 20.87
CA ILE A 221 13.05 -9.67 22.26
C ILE A 221 14.48 -10.20 22.31
N PRO A 222 14.80 -11.44 21.86
CA PRO A 222 16.16 -11.97 21.93
C PRO A 222 17.16 -11.13 21.12
N GLY A 223 16.75 -10.68 19.91
CA GLY A 223 17.60 -9.85 19.06
C GLY A 223 17.93 -8.51 19.73
N THR A 224 16.96 -7.86 20.36
CA THR A 224 17.18 -6.62 21.11
C THR A 224 18.17 -6.84 22.25
N VAL A 225 17.92 -7.84 23.10
CA VAL A 225 18.76 -8.10 24.26
C VAL A 225 20.17 -8.47 23.84
N LEU A 226 20.35 -9.34 22.84
CA LEU A 226 21.66 -9.71 22.32
C LEU A 226 22.44 -8.49 21.78
N VAL A 227 21.80 -7.62 21.00
CA VAL A 227 22.49 -6.43 20.45
C VAL A 227 22.85 -5.40 21.49
N TYR A 228 21.95 -5.13 22.46
CA TYR A 228 22.16 -4.06 23.43
C TYR A 228 23.01 -4.48 24.64
N PHE A 229 22.94 -5.75 25.06
CA PHE A 229 23.52 -6.18 26.33
C PHE A 229 24.73 -7.12 26.19
N THR A 230 25.06 -7.65 25.01
CA THR A 230 26.22 -8.57 24.87
C THR A 230 27.53 -7.87 25.27
N THR A 231 27.77 -6.63 24.82
CA THR A 231 28.97 -5.88 25.20
C THR A 231 29.05 -5.67 26.71
N SER A 232 27.93 -5.26 27.33
CA SER A 232 27.85 -5.09 28.80
C SER A 232 28.11 -6.40 29.51
N MET A 233 27.47 -7.49 29.08
CA MET A 233 27.69 -8.82 29.64
C MET A 233 29.15 -9.25 29.60
N LEU A 234 29.83 -9.06 28.44
CA LEU A 234 31.24 -9.37 28.31
C LEU A 234 32.09 -8.58 29.29
N ILE A 235 31.81 -7.30 29.46
CA ILE A 235 32.55 -6.42 30.40
C ILE A 235 32.30 -6.82 31.84
N THR A 236 31.03 -6.98 32.25
CA THR A 236 30.66 -7.16 33.66
C THR A 236 30.88 -8.59 34.16
N ASP A 237 30.67 -9.59 33.30
CA ASP A 237 30.60 -10.98 33.74
C ASP A 237 31.85 -11.79 33.32
N PHE A 238 32.58 -11.37 32.27
CA PHE A 238 33.66 -12.20 31.68
C PHE A 238 35.01 -11.51 31.51
N PHE A 239 35.09 -10.21 31.29
CA PHE A 239 36.31 -9.47 30.93
C PHE A 239 36.83 -8.60 32.09
N ASN A 240 36.47 -8.89 33.32
CA ASN A 240 36.81 -8.06 34.51
C ASN A 240 38.32 -7.81 34.69
N ASP A 241 39.15 -8.77 34.33
CA ASP A 241 40.64 -8.65 34.49
C ASP A 241 41.30 -7.97 33.30
N ILE A 242 40.57 -7.59 32.26
CA ILE A 242 41.15 -6.85 31.12
C ILE A 242 41.28 -5.36 31.52
N PRO A 243 42.42 -4.69 31.19
CA PRO A 243 42.57 -3.28 31.53
C PRO A 243 41.42 -2.41 31.01
N PRO A 244 40.91 -1.46 31.83
CA PRO A 244 39.75 -0.63 31.48
C PRO A 244 39.92 0.14 30.15
N GLU A 245 41.18 0.51 29.80
CA GLU A 245 41.51 1.27 28.59
C GLU A 245 41.23 0.51 27.28
N ILE A 246 41.19 -0.85 27.32
CA ILE A 246 40.99 -1.70 26.14
C ILE A 246 39.81 -2.66 26.32
N GLN A 247 39.19 -2.72 27.50
CA GLN A 247 38.12 -3.66 27.85
C GLN A 247 36.88 -3.46 26.97
N LEU A 248 36.40 -2.22 26.86
CA LEU A 248 35.24 -1.86 26.07
C LEU A 248 35.43 -2.20 24.59
N GLN A 249 36.59 -1.83 24.02
CA GLN A 249 36.88 -2.06 22.61
C GLN A 249 36.99 -3.55 22.30
N THR A 250 37.64 -4.31 23.19
CA THR A 250 37.75 -5.76 23.07
C THR A 250 36.37 -6.42 23.09
N ALA A 251 35.55 -6.08 24.09
CA ALA A 251 34.19 -6.57 24.20
C ALA A 251 33.31 -6.22 22.97
N THR A 252 33.47 -5.00 22.45
CA THR A 252 32.72 -4.52 21.27
C THR A 252 33.10 -5.31 20.01
N ILE A 253 34.37 -5.68 19.82
CA ILE A 253 34.81 -6.52 18.68
C ILE A 253 34.16 -7.90 18.76
N PHE A 254 34.10 -8.52 19.94
CA PHE A 254 33.44 -9.80 20.14
C PHE A 254 31.93 -9.71 19.89
N ALA A 255 31.26 -8.69 20.42
CA ALA A 255 29.85 -8.44 20.19
C ALA A 255 29.54 -8.11 18.71
N GLY A 256 30.48 -7.46 18.02
CA GLY A 256 30.36 -7.08 16.61
C GLY A 256 30.10 -8.24 15.66
N MET A 257 30.51 -9.47 16.01
CA MET A 257 30.21 -10.66 15.22
C MET A 257 28.73 -10.97 15.11
N ILE A 258 27.93 -10.59 16.10
CA ILE A 258 26.48 -10.68 16.05
C ILE A 258 25.94 -9.77 14.92
N GLY A 259 26.48 -8.56 14.78
CA GLY A 259 26.14 -7.63 13.72
C GLY A 259 26.50 -8.15 12.33
N VAL A 260 27.70 -8.72 12.19
CA VAL A 260 28.16 -9.34 10.92
C VAL A 260 27.26 -10.50 10.52
N GLY A 261 26.94 -11.38 11.46
CA GLY A 261 26.03 -12.50 11.20
C GLY A 261 24.63 -12.04 10.80
N TYR A 262 24.12 -10.97 11.41
CA TYR A 262 22.83 -10.40 11.05
C TYR A 262 22.79 -9.88 9.61
N ILE A 263 23.86 -9.19 9.17
CA ILE A 263 23.99 -8.71 7.77
C ILE A 263 24.02 -9.89 6.80
N LEU A 264 24.88 -10.88 7.06
CA LEU A 264 24.99 -12.08 6.24
C LEU A 264 23.68 -12.88 6.19
N GLY A 265 23.00 -13.01 7.32
CA GLY A 265 21.71 -13.69 7.41
C GLY A 265 20.62 -13.04 6.55
N ASN A 266 20.52 -11.72 6.58
CA ASN A 266 19.59 -10.99 5.70
C ASN A 266 19.93 -11.20 4.22
N ALA A 267 21.20 -11.23 3.83
CA ALA A 267 21.60 -11.50 2.45
C ALA A 267 21.27 -12.93 1.98
N VAL A 268 21.64 -13.91 2.80
CA VAL A 268 21.53 -15.35 2.45
C VAL A 268 20.08 -15.81 2.51
N PHE A 269 19.37 -15.57 3.63
CA PHE A 269 18.02 -16.10 3.83
C PHE A 269 16.93 -15.31 3.08
N ALA A 270 17.20 -14.07 2.68
CA ALA A 270 16.32 -13.35 1.76
C ALA A 270 16.30 -14.03 0.38
N ARG A 271 17.48 -14.28 -0.21
CA ARG A 271 17.60 -14.96 -1.50
C ARG A 271 17.08 -16.40 -1.45
N LEU A 272 17.40 -17.12 -0.38
CA LEU A 272 16.90 -18.47 -0.19
C LEU A 272 15.37 -18.48 -0.07
N GLY A 273 14.80 -17.46 0.58
CA GLY A 273 13.35 -17.26 0.67
C GLY A 273 12.70 -17.12 -0.70
N ASP A 274 13.27 -16.34 -1.62
CA ASP A 274 12.78 -16.17 -2.98
C ASP A 274 12.87 -17.46 -3.80
N ILE A 275 14.00 -18.17 -3.72
CA ILE A 275 14.18 -19.47 -4.40
C ILE A 275 13.14 -20.48 -3.93
N LEU A 276 12.89 -20.55 -2.61
CA LEU A 276 11.95 -21.49 -2.03
C LEU A 276 10.49 -21.08 -2.30
N PHE A 277 10.21 -19.78 -2.40
CA PHE A 277 8.89 -19.27 -2.75
C PHE A 277 8.44 -19.68 -4.15
N ARG A 278 9.35 -19.64 -5.13
CA ARG A 278 9.07 -20.10 -6.50
C ARG A 278 8.65 -21.57 -6.55
N LYS A 279 9.10 -22.40 -5.59
CA LYS A 279 8.67 -23.80 -5.48
C LYS A 279 7.31 -23.94 -4.78
N ASN A 280 7.08 -23.17 -3.73
CA ASN A 280 5.81 -23.16 -3.00
C ASN A 280 5.69 -21.88 -2.16
N LYS A 281 4.57 -21.16 -2.30
CA LYS A 281 4.30 -19.87 -1.65
C LYS A 281 4.45 -19.87 -0.13
N LYS A 282 4.15 -20.98 0.55
CA LYS A 282 4.30 -21.13 2.02
C LYS A 282 5.75 -21.35 2.49
N ASN A 283 6.68 -21.62 1.59
CA ASN A 283 8.05 -21.99 1.99
C ASN A 283 8.84 -20.82 2.61
N ARG A 284 8.55 -19.56 2.28
CA ARG A 284 9.13 -18.40 2.99
C ARG A 284 8.83 -18.44 4.50
N ALA A 285 7.58 -18.73 4.85
CA ALA A 285 7.18 -18.83 6.25
C ALA A 285 7.78 -20.05 6.95
N ARG A 286 7.89 -21.20 6.26
CA ARG A 286 8.56 -22.40 6.77
C ARG A 286 10.05 -22.17 6.99
N LEU A 287 10.73 -21.49 6.06
CA LEU A 287 12.14 -21.13 6.20
C LEU A 287 12.34 -20.26 7.46
N ALA A 288 11.50 -19.24 7.67
CA ALA A 288 11.55 -18.40 8.85
C ALA A 288 11.35 -19.20 10.16
N THR A 289 10.42 -20.17 10.15
CA THR A 289 10.22 -21.10 11.27
C THR A 289 11.50 -21.87 11.59
N LEU A 290 12.12 -22.49 10.57
CA LEU A 290 13.35 -23.29 10.75
C LEU A 290 14.51 -22.41 11.23
N CYS A 291 14.69 -21.22 10.67
CA CYS A 291 15.71 -20.27 11.09
C CYS A 291 15.61 -19.96 12.60
N LEU A 292 14.40 -19.69 13.12
CA LEU A 292 14.20 -19.41 14.54
C LEU A 292 14.44 -20.64 15.42
N ILE A 293 13.96 -21.81 15.01
CA ILE A 293 14.18 -23.04 15.79
C ILE A 293 15.68 -23.34 15.92
N PHE A 294 16.42 -23.25 14.81
CA PHE A 294 17.85 -23.51 14.83
C PHE A 294 18.67 -22.40 15.47
N SER A 295 18.20 -21.15 15.51
CA SER A 295 18.93 -20.08 16.21
C SER A 295 19.00 -20.30 17.72
N ILE A 296 18.01 -20.99 18.33
CA ILE A 296 17.97 -21.26 19.78
C ILE A 296 19.19 -22.08 20.24
N PRO A 297 19.45 -23.30 19.74
CA PRO A 297 20.60 -24.08 20.20
C PRO A 297 21.93 -23.37 19.88
N PHE A 298 22.05 -22.66 18.76
CA PHE A 298 23.24 -21.91 18.43
C PHE A 298 23.49 -20.74 19.40
N ALA A 299 22.43 -20.03 19.81
CA ALA A 299 22.54 -18.97 20.81
C ALA A 299 22.84 -19.52 22.22
N ILE A 300 22.33 -20.71 22.56
CA ILE A 300 22.67 -21.37 23.82
C ILE A 300 24.15 -21.76 23.83
N ILE A 301 24.66 -22.39 22.75
CA ILE A 301 26.08 -22.77 22.65
C ILE A 301 26.98 -21.51 22.69
N LEU A 302 26.57 -20.43 22.01
CA LEU A 302 27.21 -19.13 22.09
C LEU A 302 27.43 -18.70 23.55
N LEU A 303 26.37 -18.67 24.35
CA LEU A 303 26.47 -18.25 25.74
C LEU A 303 27.27 -19.20 26.60
N LEU A 304 27.05 -20.51 26.46
CA LEU A 304 27.75 -21.54 27.25
C LEU A 304 29.25 -21.65 26.92
N SER A 305 29.71 -21.10 25.78
CA SER A 305 31.13 -21.08 25.43
C SER A 305 31.92 -19.99 26.14
N LEU A 306 31.27 -19.06 26.81
CA LEU A 306 31.90 -17.98 27.55
C LEU A 306 32.49 -18.46 28.87
N GLN A 307 33.69 -17.97 29.19
CA GLN A 307 34.40 -18.24 30.45
C GLN A 307 35.02 -16.92 30.96
N PRO A 308 35.05 -16.66 32.27
CA PRO A 308 35.75 -15.53 32.82
C PRO A 308 37.23 -15.55 32.41
N ILE A 309 37.73 -14.42 31.92
CA ILE A 309 39.11 -14.28 31.48
C ILE A 309 39.97 -13.80 32.67
N SER A 310 41.09 -14.51 32.91
CA SER A 310 42.09 -14.07 33.87
C SER A 310 43.29 -13.48 33.13
N ALA A 311 43.73 -12.29 33.50
CA ALA A 311 44.89 -11.61 32.94
C ALA A 311 46.17 -12.46 33.06
N ALA A 312 46.34 -13.19 34.17
CA ALA A 312 47.49 -14.07 34.41
C ALA A 312 47.58 -15.18 33.34
N ARG A 313 46.45 -15.73 32.88
CA ARG A 313 46.39 -16.79 31.86
C ARG A 313 46.64 -16.27 30.43
N LEU A 314 46.41 -14.98 30.19
CA LEU A 314 46.69 -14.37 28.87
C LEU A 314 48.20 -14.20 28.60
N GLY A 315 49.03 -14.24 29.65
CA GLY A 315 50.50 -14.07 29.51
C GLY A 315 50.91 -12.70 28.95
N ILE A 316 50.08 -11.67 29.09
CA ILE A 316 50.35 -10.32 28.63
C ILE A 316 50.64 -9.42 29.84
N VAL A 317 51.75 -8.79 29.81
CA VAL A 317 52.07 -7.71 30.77
C VAL A 317 51.55 -6.39 30.16
N TYR A 318 50.58 -5.80 30.82
CA TYR A 318 50.02 -4.51 30.40
C TYR A 318 50.76 -3.38 31.12
N PRO A 319 51.22 -2.32 30.41
CA PRO A 319 51.65 -1.11 31.06
C PRO A 319 50.51 -0.40 31.74
N THR A 320 50.77 0.26 32.87
CA THR A 320 49.74 0.97 33.63
C THR A 320 50.12 2.43 33.78
N PRO A 321 49.49 3.38 33.05
CA PRO A 321 48.40 3.20 32.05
C PRO A 321 48.92 2.74 30.67
N ILE A 322 48.04 2.18 29.83
CA ILE A 322 48.38 1.83 28.44
C ILE A 322 48.51 3.11 27.62
N PRO A 323 49.71 3.36 26.95
CA PRO A 323 49.88 4.54 26.12
C PRO A 323 48.86 4.57 24.96
N THR A 324 48.26 5.74 24.70
CA THR A 324 47.25 5.93 23.67
C THR A 324 47.66 5.45 22.27
N SER A 325 48.98 5.62 21.93
CA SER A 325 49.53 5.14 20.67
C SER A 325 49.62 3.62 20.55
N GLN A 326 49.50 2.88 21.64
CA GLN A 326 49.62 1.42 21.68
C GLN A 326 48.30 0.71 21.97
N ILE A 327 47.21 1.46 22.22
CA ILE A 327 45.88 0.87 22.54
C ILE A 327 45.46 -0.15 21.47
N LEU A 328 45.57 0.20 20.20
CA LEU A 328 45.15 -0.71 19.10
C LEU A 328 46.01 -1.99 19.09
N THR A 329 47.29 -1.88 19.34
CA THR A 329 48.21 -3.01 19.41
C THR A 329 47.85 -3.95 20.55
N TYR A 330 47.57 -3.39 21.74
CA TYR A 330 47.18 -4.20 22.90
C TYR A 330 45.77 -4.83 22.72
N ILE A 331 44.82 -4.17 22.06
CA ILE A 331 43.53 -4.78 21.73
C ILE A 331 43.75 -6.04 20.89
N PHE A 332 44.45 -5.96 19.75
CA PHE A 332 44.66 -7.11 18.89
C PHE A 332 45.51 -8.20 19.55
N ARG A 333 46.49 -7.81 20.34
CA ARG A 333 47.30 -8.75 21.12
C ARG A 333 46.45 -9.49 22.16
N THR A 334 45.58 -8.77 22.87
CA THR A 334 44.64 -9.35 23.86
C THR A 334 43.68 -10.30 23.19
N ILE A 335 43.08 -9.93 22.05
CA ILE A 335 42.17 -10.82 21.28
C ILE A 335 42.91 -12.10 20.86
N GLY A 336 44.12 -11.95 20.31
CA GLY A 336 44.92 -13.13 19.93
C GLY A 336 45.24 -14.05 21.12
N ALA A 337 45.65 -13.46 22.26
CA ALA A 337 45.88 -14.20 23.48
C ALA A 337 44.61 -14.89 24.05
N ILE A 338 43.46 -14.23 23.96
CA ILE A 338 42.16 -14.85 24.33
C ILE A 338 41.91 -16.10 23.52
N PHE A 339 42.10 -16.08 22.22
CA PHE A 339 41.86 -17.26 21.36
C PHE A 339 42.85 -18.40 21.66
N VAL A 340 44.09 -18.08 22.03
CA VAL A 340 45.09 -19.08 22.41
C VAL A 340 44.84 -19.65 23.79
N ALA A 341 44.59 -18.79 24.80
CA ALA A 341 44.41 -19.18 26.19
C ALA A 341 43.02 -19.79 26.48
N TYR A 342 41.99 -19.37 25.70
CA TYR A 342 40.59 -19.78 25.85
C TYR A 342 39.98 -20.15 24.50
N PRO A 343 40.24 -21.34 23.92
CA PRO A 343 39.74 -21.77 22.63
C PRO A 343 38.22 -21.76 22.50
N THR A 344 37.50 -21.80 23.61
CA THR A 344 36.02 -21.66 23.67
C THR A 344 35.53 -20.33 23.09
N TYR A 345 36.34 -19.28 23.08
CA TYR A 345 36.00 -18.01 22.43
C TYR A 345 36.01 -18.09 20.90
N ILE A 346 36.67 -19.08 20.30
CA ILE A 346 36.54 -19.39 18.87
C ILE A 346 35.12 -19.96 18.62
N VAL A 347 34.66 -20.82 19.53
CA VAL A 347 33.29 -21.36 19.49
C VAL A 347 32.30 -20.21 19.64
N PHE A 348 32.50 -19.31 20.60
CA PHE A 348 31.68 -18.10 20.76
C PHE A 348 31.58 -17.33 19.43
N PHE A 349 32.70 -17.06 18.76
CA PHE A 349 32.76 -16.30 17.50
C PHE A 349 31.94 -16.95 16.38
N ILE A 350 32.13 -18.28 16.17
CA ILE A 350 31.42 -19.03 15.15
C ILE A 350 29.91 -19.07 15.45
N PHE A 351 29.54 -19.35 16.68
CA PHE A 351 28.15 -19.46 17.07
C PHE A 351 27.45 -18.10 17.20
N ALA A 352 28.17 -17.03 17.51
CA ALA A 352 27.66 -15.66 17.42
C ALA A 352 27.26 -15.30 15.99
N LEU A 353 28.13 -15.63 15.04
CA LEU A 353 27.85 -15.44 13.61
C LEU A 353 26.65 -16.28 13.17
N MET A 354 26.61 -17.57 13.51
CA MET A 354 25.56 -18.48 13.06
C MET A 354 24.19 -18.21 13.72
N ALA A 355 24.17 -17.96 15.02
CA ALA A 355 22.93 -17.66 15.75
C ALA A 355 22.29 -16.37 15.25
N SER A 356 23.09 -15.31 15.05
CA SER A 356 22.59 -14.03 14.53
C SER A 356 22.22 -14.10 13.06
N MET A 357 22.96 -14.89 12.26
CA MET A 357 22.64 -15.15 10.86
C MET A 357 21.26 -15.83 10.72
N LEU A 358 21.02 -16.89 11.51
CA LEU A 358 19.73 -17.57 11.56
C LEU A 358 18.62 -16.67 12.13
N GLY A 359 18.89 -15.93 13.20
CA GLY A 359 17.95 -14.99 13.80
C GLY A 359 17.51 -13.86 12.86
N ALA A 360 18.36 -13.49 11.90
CA ALA A 360 18.01 -12.52 10.84
C ALA A 360 17.12 -13.09 9.73
N GLY A 361 17.13 -14.41 9.52
CA GLY A 361 16.41 -15.08 8.42
C GLY A 361 14.92 -14.74 8.30
N PRO A 362 14.15 -14.58 9.41
CA PRO A 362 12.77 -14.16 9.34
C PRO A 362 12.52 -12.74 8.81
N VAL A 363 13.46 -11.80 8.95
CA VAL A 363 13.22 -10.36 8.76
C VAL A 363 12.77 -10.02 7.34
N ALA A 364 13.57 -10.38 6.34
CA ALA A 364 13.25 -10.11 4.93
C ALA A 364 12.03 -10.92 4.45
N ASN A 365 11.99 -12.21 4.82
CA ASN A 365 10.91 -13.11 4.47
C ASN A 365 9.55 -12.67 5.05
N ARG A 366 9.54 -12.11 6.25
CA ARG A 366 8.36 -11.58 6.91
C ARG A 366 7.75 -10.40 6.15
N ASN A 367 8.59 -9.44 5.77
CA ASN A 367 8.13 -8.28 5.03
C ASN A 367 7.52 -8.70 3.68
N ALA A 368 8.14 -9.66 3.00
CA ALA A 368 7.62 -10.21 1.75
C ALA A 368 6.27 -10.93 1.96
N VAL A 369 6.18 -11.86 2.91
CA VAL A 369 4.93 -12.59 3.21
C VAL A 369 3.80 -11.63 3.57
N MET A 370 4.07 -10.61 4.41
CA MET A 370 3.07 -9.65 4.82
C MET A 370 2.52 -8.84 3.63
N ILE A 371 3.38 -8.45 2.71
CA ILE A 371 2.96 -7.75 1.48
C ILE A 371 2.18 -8.71 0.57
N ASP A 372 2.66 -9.94 0.41
CA ASP A 372 2.07 -10.92 -0.49
C ASP A 372 0.66 -11.37 -0.10
N VAL A 373 0.34 -11.41 1.19
CA VAL A 373 -1.00 -11.80 1.67
C VAL A 373 -2.00 -10.64 1.69
N ASN A 374 -1.58 -9.39 1.54
CA ASN A 374 -2.45 -8.21 1.62
C ASN A 374 -2.73 -7.61 0.25
N MET A 375 -3.92 -6.99 0.12
CA MET A 375 -4.34 -6.27 -1.07
C MET A 375 -3.44 -5.04 -1.32
N PRO A 376 -3.28 -4.54 -2.57
CA PRO A 376 -2.46 -3.38 -2.87
C PRO A 376 -2.78 -2.14 -2.01
N GLU A 377 -4.07 -1.90 -1.70
CA GLU A 377 -4.56 -0.82 -0.87
C GLU A 377 -4.38 -1.04 0.64
N HIS A 378 -3.93 -2.22 1.07
CA HIS A 378 -3.74 -2.56 2.50
C HIS A 378 -2.27 -2.67 2.89
N LYS A 379 -1.32 -2.62 1.94
CA LYS A 379 0.10 -2.95 2.15
C LYS A 379 0.77 -2.02 3.17
N GLY A 380 0.56 -0.71 3.05
CA GLY A 380 1.14 0.28 3.95
C GLY A 380 0.60 0.16 5.37
N THR A 381 -0.71 0.00 5.51
CA THR A 381 -1.37 -0.16 6.81
C THR A 381 -0.98 -1.45 7.51
N ALA A 382 -0.93 -2.58 6.79
CA ALA A 382 -0.48 -3.86 7.34
C ALA A 382 0.98 -3.80 7.83
N ALA A 383 1.87 -3.17 7.05
CA ALA A 383 3.27 -2.94 7.43
C ALA A 383 3.37 -2.09 8.71
N SER A 384 2.49 -1.11 8.86
CA SER A 384 2.45 -0.22 10.02
C SER A 384 2.03 -0.94 11.31
N PHE A 385 0.99 -1.77 11.26
CA PHE A 385 0.58 -2.59 12.43
C PHE A 385 1.69 -3.52 12.89
N PHE A 386 2.36 -4.14 11.94
CA PHE A 386 3.50 -4.98 12.26
C PHE A 386 4.64 -4.17 12.91
N LYS A 387 5.00 -3.02 12.34
CA LYS A 387 6.06 -2.17 12.87
C LYS A 387 5.76 -1.64 14.26
N LEU A 388 4.52 -1.29 14.53
CA LEU A 388 4.06 -0.90 15.86
C LEU A 388 4.28 -2.02 16.87
N SER A 389 3.91 -3.26 16.55
CA SER A 389 4.12 -4.43 17.41
C SER A 389 5.61 -4.63 17.74
N GLU A 390 6.50 -4.54 16.75
CA GLU A 390 7.96 -4.62 16.97
C GLU A 390 8.46 -3.53 17.91
N GLN A 391 8.07 -2.27 17.70
CA GLN A 391 8.57 -1.14 18.47
C GLN A 391 8.06 -1.15 19.91
N ILE A 392 6.80 -1.54 20.12
CA ILE A 392 6.25 -1.74 21.47
C ILE A 392 7.06 -2.83 22.19
N SER A 393 7.27 -3.97 21.54
CA SER A 393 8.02 -5.07 22.15
C SER A 393 9.46 -4.67 22.48
N LYS A 394 10.14 -3.97 21.55
CA LYS A 394 11.49 -3.45 21.79
C LYS A 394 11.53 -2.49 22.97
N GLY A 395 10.61 -1.55 23.04
CA GLY A 395 10.51 -0.59 24.14
C GLY A 395 10.25 -1.27 25.48
N VAL A 396 9.27 -2.17 25.53
CA VAL A 396 8.95 -2.96 26.74
C VAL A 396 10.16 -3.80 27.17
N THR A 397 10.81 -4.47 26.24
CA THR A 397 12.01 -5.29 26.53
C THR A 397 13.10 -4.46 27.17
N LEU A 398 13.43 -3.29 26.62
CA LEU A 398 14.45 -2.40 27.20
C LEU A 398 14.06 -1.89 28.58
N LEU A 399 12.79 -1.50 28.80
CA LEU A 399 12.30 -1.02 30.08
C LEU A 399 12.40 -2.08 31.20
N ILE A 400 12.03 -3.32 30.89
CA ILE A 400 12.05 -4.39 31.89
C ILE A 400 13.40 -5.09 32.03
N SER A 401 14.36 -4.87 31.11
CA SER A 401 15.67 -5.54 31.12
C SER A 401 16.44 -5.29 32.42
N PHE A 402 16.46 -4.05 32.90
CA PHE A 402 17.17 -3.73 34.16
C PHE A 402 16.53 -4.42 35.36
N THR A 403 15.21 -4.48 35.41
CA THR A 403 14.49 -5.22 36.49
C THR A 403 14.77 -6.73 36.37
N LEU A 404 14.81 -7.27 35.16
CA LEU A 404 15.16 -8.68 34.95
C LEU A 404 16.61 -9.00 35.36
N ILE A 405 17.57 -8.10 35.06
CA ILE A 405 18.96 -8.26 35.49
C ILE A 405 19.02 -8.29 37.04
N SER A 406 18.30 -7.39 37.69
CA SER A 406 18.24 -7.35 39.16
C SER A 406 17.64 -8.63 39.76
N ILE A 407 16.58 -9.17 39.16
CA ILE A 407 15.92 -10.39 39.66
C ILE A 407 16.78 -11.63 39.38
N LEU A 408 17.38 -11.72 38.18
CA LEU A 408 18.14 -12.90 37.72
C LEU A 408 19.61 -12.88 38.15
N GLY A 409 20.07 -11.78 38.74
CA GLY A 409 21.41 -11.60 39.30
C GLY A 409 22.54 -11.36 38.32
N SER A 410 22.31 -11.50 37.01
CA SER A 410 23.33 -11.20 36.01
C SER A 410 22.74 -10.90 34.61
N VAL A 411 23.51 -10.20 33.78
CA VAL A 411 23.16 -9.94 32.37
C VAL A 411 23.15 -11.25 31.59
N PHE A 412 24.07 -12.16 31.90
CA PHE A 412 24.11 -13.50 31.29
C PHE A 412 22.81 -14.28 31.44
N ASN A 413 22.28 -14.34 32.69
CA ASN A 413 21.03 -15.06 32.95
C ASN A 413 19.83 -14.45 32.22
N MET A 414 19.78 -13.12 32.08
CA MET A 414 18.77 -12.42 31.32
C MET A 414 18.88 -12.78 29.83
N LEU A 415 20.08 -12.75 29.24
CA LEU A 415 20.27 -13.15 27.86
C LEU A 415 19.84 -14.59 27.63
N PHE A 416 20.25 -15.50 28.52
CA PHE A 416 19.90 -16.91 28.44
C PHE A 416 18.37 -17.13 28.46
N LEU A 417 17.66 -16.47 29.36
CA LEU A 417 16.20 -16.55 29.43
C LEU A 417 15.51 -16.00 28.17
N THR A 418 15.99 -14.89 27.66
CA THR A 418 15.34 -14.21 26.52
C THR A 418 15.45 -14.97 25.20
N ILE A 419 16.45 -15.84 25.02
CA ILE A 419 16.59 -16.69 23.82
C ILE A 419 15.35 -17.57 23.59
N PHE A 420 14.69 -18.03 24.65
CA PHE A 420 13.51 -18.88 24.55
C PHE A 420 12.29 -18.18 23.97
N PHE A 421 12.27 -16.82 23.87
CA PHE A 421 11.21 -16.11 23.16
C PHE A 421 11.21 -16.33 21.65
N TRP A 422 12.28 -16.87 21.08
CA TRP A 422 12.24 -17.37 19.69
C TRP A 422 11.36 -18.60 19.52
N LEU A 423 11.05 -19.36 20.57
CA LEU A 423 10.18 -20.54 20.48
C LEU A 423 8.73 -20.15 20.16
N PRO A 424 8.02 -19.29 20.95
CA PRO A 424 6.69 -18.83 20.56
C PRO A 424 6.68 -18.10 19.22
N ALA A 425 7.74 -17.35 18.87
CA ALA A 425 7.85 -16.75 17.55
C ALA A 425 7.90 -17.79 16.42
N ALA A 426 8.64 -18.90 16.60
CA ALA A 426 8.69 -19.98 15.64
C ALA A 426 7.35 -20.71 15.49
N VAL A 427 6.65 -20.96 16.61
CA VAL A 427 5.30 -21.52 16.60
C VAL A 427 4.32 -20.65 15.80
N LEU A 428 4.35 -19.34 16.02
CA LEU A 428 3.50 -18.39 15.30
C LEU A 428 3.84 -18.35 13.80
N TRP A 429 5.12 -18.45 13.41
CA TRP A 429 5.53 -18.61 12.02
C TRP A 429 5.01 -19.91 11.39
N PHE A 430 5.07 -21.01 12.13
CA PHE A 430 4.51 -22.28 11.67
C PHE A 430 3.00 -22.16 11.46
N LEU A 431 2.26 -21.53 12.38
CA LEU A 431 0.83 -21.28 12.23
C LEU A 431 0.54 -20.35 11.04
N ALA A 432 1.34 -19.28 10.84
CA ALA A 432 1.23 -18.42 9.67
C ALA A 432 1.43 -19.22 8.37
N SER A 433 2.41 -20.13 8.32
CA SER A 433 2.70 -20.94 7.13
C SER A 433 1.52 -21.79 6.64
N LYS A 434 0.59 -22.16 7.54
CA LYS A 434 -0.63 -22.92 7.19
C LYS A 434 -1.69 -22.05 6.49
N ASN A 435 -1.66 -20.72 6.71
CA ASN A 435 -2.68 -19.80 6.20
C ASN A 435 -2.18 -18.95 5.01
N VAL A 436 -0.85 -18.72 4.90
CA VAL A 436 -0.26 -17.85 3.87
C VAL A 436 -0.71 -18.21 2.46
N GLU A 437 -0.67 -19.49 2.08
CA GLU A 437 -1.04 -19.94 0.74
C GLU A 437 -2.53 -19.66 0.44
N LYS A 438 -3.40 -19.91 1.42
CA LYS A 438 -4.85 -19.62 1.30
C LYS A 438 -5.12 -18.13 1.14
N ASP A 439 -4.48 -17.30 1.98
CA ASP A 439 -4.64 -15.85 1.94
C ASP A 439 -4.10 -15.25 0.63
N MET A 440 -3.02 -15.81 0.07
CA MET A 440 -2.49 -15.39 -1.22
C MET A 440 -3.40 -15.80 -2.37
N THR A 441 -3.94 -17.02 -2.36
CA THR A 441 -4.89 -17.49 -3.38
C THR A 441 -6.17 -16.66 -3.35
N TYR A 442 -6.68 -16.37 -2.17
CA TYR A 442 -7.83 -15.49 -1.99
C TYR A 442 -7.59 -14.07 -2.55
N LYS A 443 -6.41 -13.49 -2.22
CA LYS A 443 -5.99 -12.20 -2.78
C LYS A 443 -5.94 -12.21 -4.30
N SER A 444 -5.29 -13.21 -4.89
CA SER A 444 -5.13 -13.37 -6.34
C SER A 444 -6.50 -13.42 -7.04
N ARG A 445 -7.43 -14.21 -6.50
CA ARG A 445 -8.79 -14.27 -7.02
C ARG A 445 -9.52 -12.93 -6.96
N LEU A 446 -9.47 -12.27 -5.79
CA LEU A 446 -10.15 -10.97 -5.62
C LEU A 446 -9.54 -9.88 -6.53
N LEU A 447 -8.22 -9.91 -6.75
CA LEU A 447 -7.56 -8.99 -7.69
C LEU A 447 -8.02 -9.23 -9.13
N SER A 448 -8.16 -10.49 -9.55
CA SER A 448 -8.68 -10.82 -10.88
C SER A 448 -10.12 -10.35 -11.09
N GLU A 449 -10.97 -10.44 -10.06
CA GLU A 449 -12.33 -9.90 -10.09
C GLU A 449 -12.33 -8.36 -10.20
N ARG A 450 -11.53 -7.68 -9.39
CA ARG A 450 -11.41 -6.21 -9.38
C ARG A 450 -10.82 -5.65 -10.66
N LYS A 451 -9.88 -6.38 -11.30
CA LYS A 451 -9.34 -6.04 -12.61
C LYS A 451 -10.45 -5.94 -13.66
N GLN A 452 -11.35 -6.93 -13.69
CA GLN A 452 -12.45 -6.93 -14.67
C GLN A 452 -13.36 -5.71 -14.49
N VAL A 453 -13.66 -5.32 -13.25
CA VAL A 453 -14.47 -4.12 -12.97
C VAL A 453 -13.74 -2.86 -13.45
N SER A 454 -12.48 -2.71 -13.17
CA SER A 454 -11.70 -1.53 -13.59
C SER A 454 -11.58 -1.41 -15.11
N LEU A 455 -11.49 -2.52 -15.83
CA LEU A 455 -11.50 -2.52 -17.30
C LEU A 455 -12.87 -2.10 -17.87
N ILE A 456 -13.96 -2.56 -17.27
CA ILE A 456 -15.32 -2.17 -17.66
C ILE A 456 -15.52 -0.68 -17.41
N ASP A 457 -15.16 -0.16 -16.23
CA ASP A 457 -15.26 1.26 -15.89
C ASP A 457 -14.53 2.13 -16.92
N TYR A 458 -13.33 1.71 -17.34
CA TYR A 458 -12.56 2.44 -18.33
C TYR A 458 -13.23 2.45 -19.72
N ILE A 459 -13.71 1.30 -20.18
CA ILE A 459 -14.42 1.20 -21.48
C ILE A 459 -15.62 2.15 -21.46
N PHE A 460 -16.40 2.18 -20.38
CA PHE A 460 -17.51 3.10 -20.22
C PHE A 460 -17.08 4.58 -20.23
N GLU A 461 -15.97 4.93 -19.61
CA GLU A 461 -15.47 6.30 -19.64
C GLU A 461 -15.14 6.75 -21.08
N VAL A 462 -14.48 5.91 -21.89
CA VAL A 462 -14.18 6.21 -23.29
C VAL A 462 -15.47 6.32 -24.12
N GLU A 463 -16.45 5.45 -23.87
CA GLU A 463 -17.76 5.51 -24.51
C GLU A 463 -18.52 6.79 -24.12
N ILE A 464 -18.48 7.23 -22.86
CA ILE A 464 -19.06 8.51 -22.42
C ILE A 464 -18.41 9.69 -23.15
N GLN A 465 -17.09 9.69 -23.33
CA GLN A 465 -16.41 10.74 -24.11
C GLN A 465 -16.89 10.75 -25.57
N MET A 466 -17.06 9.57 -26.17
CA MET A 466 -17.57 9.44 -27.52
C MET A 466 -19.00 9.97 -27.65
N ASP A 467 -19.86 9.67 -26.67
CA ASP A 467 -21.23 10.17 -26.61
C ASP A 467 -21.28 11.70 -26.43
N ARG A 468 -20.38 12.28 -25.60
CA ARG A 468 -20.19 13.73 -25.50
C ARG A 468 -19.81 14.37 -26.84
N ALA A 469 -18.96 13.71 -27.61
CA ALA A 469 -18.60 14.19 -28.93
C ALA A 469 -19.77 14.13 -29.91
N ILE A 470 -20.60 13.07 -29.87
CA ILE A 470 -21.83 12.96 -30.64
C ILE A 470 -22.80 14.09 -30.27
N GLN A 471 -22.95 14.38 -28.96
CA GLN A 471 -23.79 15.48 -28.48
C GLN A 471 -23.34 16.83 -29.06
N LYS A 472 -22.05 17.15 -29.02
CA LYS A 472 -21.51 18.39 -29.64
C LYS A 472 -21.83 18.49 -31.15
N VAL A 473 -21.82 17.37 -31.87
CA VAL A 473 -22.22 17.33 -33.28
C VAL A 473 -23.70 17.66 -33.42
N GLN A 474 -24.57 17.08 -32.57
CA GLN A 474 -25.99 17.35 -32.58
C GLN A 474 -26.30 18.81 -32.23
N ASP A 475 -25.65 19.37 -31.23
CA ASP A 475 -25.79 20.77 -30.83
C ASP A 475 -25.36 21.74 -31.93
N SER A 476 -24.42 21.34 -32.77
CA SER A 476 -23.98 22.19 -33.87
C SER A 476 -25.12 22.53 -34.83
N LYS A 477 -26.19 21.69 -34.92
CA LYS A 477 -27.36 21.95 -35.80
C LYS A 477 -28.03 23.29 -35.53
N TYR A 478 -28.10 23.69 -34.24
CA TYR A 478 -28.76 24.91 -33.82
C TYR A 478 -28.02 26.19 -34.30
N TYR A 479 -26.71 26.07 -34.57
CA TYR A 479 -25.86 27.16 -34.97
C TYR A 479 -25.52 27.21 -36.47
N ILE A 480 -25.97 26.22 -37.25
CA ILE A 480 -25.64 26.11 -38.66
C ILE A 480 -26.13 27.30 -39.49
N HIS A 481 -27.27 27.90 -39.12
CA HIS A 481 -27.83 29.07 -39.77
C HIS A 481 -27.53 30.40 -39.11
N THR A 482 -27.21 30.39 -37.79
CA THR A 482 -27.14 31.60 -36.97
C THR A 482 -25.72 32.02 -36.62
N ASN A 483 -24.81 31.05 -36.38
CA ASN A 483 -23.45 31.32 -35.93
C ASN A 483 -22.43 30.33 -36.49
N GLN A 484 -21.87 30.68 -37.64
CA GLN A 484 -20.85 29.82 -38.33
C GLN A 484 -19.64 29.53 -37.45
N THR A 485 -19.19 30.48 -36.61
CA THR A 485 -18.02 30.31 -35.73
C THR A 485 -18.32 29.28 -34.63
N LYS A 486 -19.49 29.36 -34.00
CA LYS A 486 -19.90 28.43 -32.95
C LYS A 486 -20.15 27.03 -33.52
N PHE A 487 -20.79 26.94 -34.70
CA PHE A 487 -20.94 25.69 -35.47
C PHE A 487 -19.60 24.99 -35.69
N ASN A 488 -18.63 25.71 -36.30
CA ASN A 488 -17.32 25.12 -36.56
C ASN A 488 -16.56 24.74 -35.31
N LYS A 489 -16.66 25.52 -34.21
CA LYS A 489 -16.02 25.23 -32.94
C LYS A 489 -16.56 23.95 -32.32
N LEU A 490 -17.87 23.75 -32.31
CA LEU A 490 -18.47 22.52 -31.78
C LEU A 490 -18.02 21.27 -32.54
N LEU A 491 -18.00 21.34 -33.89
CA LEU A 491 -17.52 20.25 -34.73
C LEU A 491 -16.00 19.98 -34.50
N GLU A 492 -15.20 21.02 -34.32
CA GLU A 492 -13.77 20.85 -34.02
C GLU A 492 -13.52 20.19 -32.68
N ASP A 493 -14.26 20.58 -31.67
CA ASP A 493 -14.16 19.99 -30.34
C ASP A 493 -14.63 18.51 -30.37
N ALA A 494 -15.71 18.21 -31.10
CA ALA A 494 -16.14 16.82 -31.29
C ALA A 494 -15.09 15.99 -32.05
N LEU A 495 -14.51 16.51 -33.12
CA LEU A 495 -13.46 15.83 -33.89
C LEU A 495 -12.22 15.52 -33.04
N LYS A 496 -11.82 16.42 -32.15
CA LYS A 496 -10.72 16.16 -31.19
C LYS A 496 -11.02 14.99 -30.27
N ILE A 497 -12.25 14.93 -29.75
CA ILE A 497 -12.68 13.85 -28.85
C ILE A 497 -12.76 12.50 -29.61
N PHE A 498 -13.34 12.46 -30.81
CA PHE A 498 -13.37 11.24 -31.62
C PHE A 498 -11.97 10.73 -31.95
N LYS A 499 -11.03 11.63 -32.28
CA LYS A 499 -9.64 11.25 -32.55
C LYS A 499 -8.96 10.72 -31.29
N PHE A 500 -9.30 11.26 -30.11
CA PHE A 500 -8.84 10.72 -28.84
C PHE A 500 -9.41 9.32 -28.59
N CYS A 501 -10.74 9.11 -28.78
CA CYS A 501 -11.37 7.79 -28.61
C CYS A 501 -10.83 6.74 -29.61
N GLU A 502 -10.56 7.14 -30.85
CA GLU A 502 -9.91 6.30 -31.86
C GLU A 502 -8.53 5.85 -31.41
N HIS A 503 -7.69 6.80 -30.98
CA HIS A 503 -6.35 6.54 -30.47
C HIS A 503 -6.35 5.65 -29.22
N GLU A 504 -7.26 5.87 -28.28
CA GLU A 504 -7.43 5.01 -27.10
C GLU A 504 -7.87 3.59 -27.48
N GLY A 505 -8.78 3.47 -28.46
CA GLY A 505 -9.22 2.20 -29.00
C GLY A 505 -8.09 1.43 -29.68
N GLU A 506 -7.27 2.10 -30.51
CA GLU A 506 -6.12 1.54 -31.18
C GLU A 506 -5.03 1.10 -30.17
N THR A 507 -4.62 2.01 -29.29
CA THR A 507 -3.53 1.79 -28.33
C THR A 507 -3.85 0.64 -27.38
N ARG A 508 -5.13 0.42 -27.06
CA ARG A 508 -5.60 -0.58 -26.08
C ARG A 508 -6.32 -1.76 -26.70
N SER A 509 -6.25 -1.89 -28.03
CA SER A 509 -6.85 -3.00 -28.78
C SER A 509 -8.37 -3.17 -28.57
N ILE A 510 -9.10 -2.07 -28.31
CA ILE A 510 -10.56 -2.07 -28.18
C ILE A 510 -11.17 -1.79 -29.57
N THR A 511 -11.15 -2.81 -30.41
CA THR A 511 -11.48 -2.71 -31.85
C THR A 511 -12.87 -2.11 -32.13
N ASN A 512 -13.85 -2.31 -31.25
CA ASN A 512 -15.20 -1.77 -31.43
C ASN A 512 -15.22 -0.25 -31.25
N ILE A 513 -14.51 0.29 -30.25
CA ILE A 513 -14.43 1.74 -30.00
C ILE A 513 -13.63 2.42 -31.10
N GLU A 514 -12.47 1.86 -31.47
CA GLU A 514 -11.62 2.35 -32.57
C GLU A 514 -12.43 2.52 -33.88
N LYS A 515 -13.06 1.46 -34.32
CA LYS A 515 -13.84 1.48 -35.59
C LYS A 515 -15.02 2.44 -35.52
N LYS A 516 -15.77 2.46 -34.40
CA LYS A 516 -16.93 3.35 -34.20
C LYS A 516 -16.46 4.82 -34.19
N ALA A 517 -15.44 5.15 -33.43
CA ALA A 517 -14.88 6.49 -33.38
C ALA A 517 -14.34 6.97 -34.75
N HIS A 518 -13.62 6.11 -35.47
CA HIS A 518 -13.10 6.43 -36.80
C HIS A 518 -14.22 6.72 -37.81
N ILE A 519 -15.23 5.88 -37.89
CA ILE A 519 -16.37 6.06 -38.83
C ILE A 519 -17.08 7.38 -38.53
N ILE A 520 -17.36 7.67 -37.24
CA ILE A 520 -18.05 8.90 -36.84
C ILE A 520 -17.16 10.11 -37.13
N TYR A 521 -15.86 10.05 -36.84
CA TYR A 521 -14.89 11.10 -37.15
C TYR A 521 -14.93 11.49 -38.63
N LEU A 522 -14.87 10.51 -39.51
CA LEU A 522 -14.92 10.76 -40.97
C LEU A 522 -16.23 11.41 -41.43
N ARG A 523 -17.37 10.98 -40.84
CA ARG A 523 -18.68 11.57 -41.15
C ARG A 523 -18.78 13.03 -40.70
N VAL A 524 -18.33 13.33 -39.49
CA VAL A 524 -18.31 14.71 -38.97
C VAL A 524 -17.39 15.62 -39.75
N LEU A 525 -16.23 15.11 -40.15
CA LEU A 525 -15.28 15.83 -40.98
C LEU A 525 -15.90 16.21 -42.34
N LEU A 526 -16.63 15.26 -42.96
CA LEU A 526 -17.33 15.50 -44.23
C LEU A 526 -18.42 16.59 -44.08
N ILE A 527 -19.25 16.50 -43.04
CA ILE A 527 -20.28 17.51 -42.76
C ILE A 527 -19.65 18.90 -42.61
N LYS A 528 -18.59 19.01 -41.81
CA LYS A 528 -17.86 20.27 -41.58
C LYS A 528 -17.32 20.82 -42.90
N HIS A 529 -16.70 19.98 -43.75
CA HIS A 529 -16.14 20.40 -45.02
C HIS A 529 -17.21 20.91 -45.96
N GLU A 530 -18.31 20.16 -46.12
CA GLU A 530 -19.42 20.53 -46.99
C GLU A 530 -20.11 21.85 -46.53
N ALA A 531 -20.38 21.99 -45.21
CA ALA A 531 -20.96 23.20 -44.64
C ALA A 531 -20.05 24.42 -44.86
N ASN A 532 -18.74 24.28 -44.64
CA ASN A 532 -17.78 25.37 -44.85
C ASN A 532 -17.68 25.79 -46.36
N LYS A 533 -17.85 24.82 -47.29
CA LYS A 533 -17.93 25.13 -48.69
C LYS A 533 -19.16 26.00 -49.06
N ILE A 534 -20.31 25.72 -48.38
CA ILE A 534 -21.53 26.50 -48.53
C ILE A 534 -21.36 27.89 -47.91
N PHE A 535 -20.78 27.98 -46.69
CA PHE A 535 -20.51 29.27 -46.04
C PHE A 535 -19.58 30.16 -46.89
N LYS A 536 -18.52 29.62 -47.48
CA LYS A 536 -17.65 30.37 -48.39
C LYS A 536 -18.40 30.90 -49.61
N LYS A 537 -19.39 30.14 -50.12
CA LYS A 537 -20.25 30.62 -51.23
C LYS A 537 -21.19 31.75 -50.76
N LEU A 538 -21.82 31.60 -49.57
CA LEU A 538 -22.73 32.57 -48.99
C LEU A 538 -22.07 33.95 -48.68
N ASN A 539 -20.77 33.94 -48.42
CA ASN A 539 -20.00 35.15 -48.10
C ASN A 539 -19.48 35.91 -49.38
N ARG A 540 -19.89 35.50 -50.61
CA ARG A 540 -19.53 36.21 -51.81
C ARG A 540 -20.36 37.47 -51.96
N PRO A 541 -19.77 38.63 -52.33
CA PRO A 541 -20.47 39.93 -52.32
C PRO A 541 -21.55 40.12 -53.41
N ASN A 542 -21.62 39.29 -54.46
CA ASN A 542 -22.51 39.49 -55.62
C ASN A 542 -23.54 38.35 -55.79
N LEU A 543 -24.07 37.77 -54.73
CA LEU A 543 -25.07 36.70 -54.80
C LEU A 543 -26.48 37.31 -54.96
N THR A 544 -27.25 36.75 -55.91
CA THR A 544 -28.70 37.04 -56.04
C THR A 544 -29.48 36.43 -54.87
N ASP A 545 -30.65 36.96 -54.56
CA ASP A 545 -31.49 36.47 -53.44
C ASP A 545 -31.94 34.99 -53.67
N ASP A 546 -32.14 34.60 -54.94
CA ASP A 546 -32.44 33.20 -55.27
C ASP A 546 -31.26 32.24 -55.01
N GLU A 547 -30.07 32.66 -55.30
CA GLU A 547 -28.84 31.88 -55.03
C GLU A 547 -28.62 31.78 -53.53
N LYS A 548 -28.83 32.86 -52.73
CA LYS A 548 -28.77 32.79 -51.28
C LYS A 548 -29.80 31.82 -50.66
N ASN A 549 -31.04 31.87 -51.20
CA ASN A 549 -32.10 30.98 -50.75
C ASN A 549 -31.80 29.48 -51.09
N ASN A 550 -31.22 29.19 -52.25
CA ASN A 550 -30.82 27.86 -52.61
C ASN A 550 -29.67 27.34 -51.73
N LEU A 551 -28.67 28.16 -51.43
CA LEU A 551 -27.57 27.81 -50.49
C LEU A 551 -28.06 27.59 -49.06
N LYS A 552 -29.04 28.41 -48.59
CA LYS A 552 -29.68 28.18 -47.29
C LYS A 552 -30.44 26.85 -47.24
N LYS A 553 -31.15 26.47 -48.34
CA LYS A 553 -31.78 25.14 -48.46
C LYS A 553 -30.78 23.99 -48.46
N GLU A 554 -29.61 24.15 -49.10
CA GLU A 554 -28.54 23.16 -48.99
C GLU A 554 -28.00 23.02 -47.56
N LEU A 555 -27.87 24.12 -46.85
CA LEU A 555 -27.46 24.15 -45.42
C LEU A 555 -28.49 23.42 -44.53
N SER A 556 -29.81 23.66 -44.77
CA SER A 556 -30.90 22.96 -44.07
C SER A 556 -30.87 21.45 -44.29
N LYS A 557 -30.49 20.97 -45.45
CA LYS A 557 -30.30 19.52 -45.69
C LYS A 557 -29.17 18.93 -44.83
N LYS A 558 -28.13 19.71 -44.47
CA LYS A 558 -27.07 19.27 -43.55
C LYS A 558 -27.54 19.22 -42.12
N SER A 559 -28.41 20.17 -41.70
CA SER A 559 -29.07 20.15 -40.39
C SER A 559 -29.94 18.88 -40.23
N ILE A 560 -30.69 18.49 -41.27
CA ILE A 560 -31.50 17.26 -41.26
C ILE A 560 -30.63 16.01 -41.04
N LYS A 561 -29.47 15.92 -41.73
CA LYS A 561 -28.54 14.81 -41.52
C LYS A 561 -28.04 14.71 -40.04
N ILE A 562 -27.83 15.84 -39.43
CA ILE A 562 -27.43 15.89 -38.00
C ILE A 562 -28.61 15.44 -37.11
N SER A 563 -29.85 15.87 -37.43
CA SER A 563 -31.06 15.47 -36.70
C SER A 563 -31.40 13.97 -36.82
N GLU A 564 -31.03 13.32 -37.93
CA GLU A 564 -31.15 11.86 -38.06
C GLU A 564 -30.29 11.09 -37.04
N TRP A 565 -29.16 11.67 -36.66
CA TRP A 565 -28.31 11.10 -35.58
C TRP A 565 -28.97 11.24 -34.21
N GLU A 566 -29.72 12.32 -33.98
CA GLU A 566 -30.42 12.55 -32.73
C GLU A 566 -31.47 11.46 -32.45
N LYS A 567 -32.26 11.07 -33.45
CA LYS A 567 -33.23 9.98 -33.34
C LYS A 567 -32.56 8.65 -33.02
N SER A 568 -31.45 8.35 -33.63
CA SER A 568 -30.63 7.15 -33.37
C SER A 568 -30.09 7.12 -31.94
N THR A 569 -29.58 8.26 -31.45
CA THR A 569 -28.98 8.35 -30.10
C THR A 569 -30.02 8.19 -28.99
N PHE A 570 -31.23 8.75 -29.12
CA PHE A 570 -32.28 8.54 -28.11
C PHE A 570 -32.72 7.07 -28.04
N GLY A 571 -32.87 6.40 -29.17
CA GLY A 571 -33.16 4.95 -29.19
C GLY A 571 -32.06 4.11 -28.54
N GLU A 572 -30.80 4.49 -28.74
CA GLU A 572 -29.66 3.85 -28.07
C GLU A 572 -29.70 4.05 -26.55
N ILE A 573 -30.00 5.27 -26.07
CA ILE A 573 -30.10 5.56 -24.64
C ILE A 573 -31.21 4.74 -23.99
N GLN A 574 -32.37 4.62 -24.68
CA GLN A 574 -33.47 3.80 -24.16
C GLN A 574 -33.08 2.32 -24.11
N THR A 575 -32.35 1.82 -25.10
CA THR A 575 -31.84 0.44 -25.11
C THR A 575 -30.86 0.21 -23.95
N TYR A 576 -29.98 1.17 -23.63
CA TYR A 576 -29.10 1.08 -22.47
C TYR A 576 -29.87 1.06 -21.15
N TYR A 577 -30.95 1.86 -21.05
CA TYR A 577 -31.81 1.84 -19.86
C TYR A 577 -32.45 0.47 -19.64
N GLU A 578 -32.93 -0.16 -20.70
CA GLU A 578 -33.50 -1.51 -20.67
C GLU A 578 -32.42 -2.55 -20.33
N ASP A 579 -31.21 -2.44 -20.90
CA ASP A 579 -30.08 -3.33 -20.58
C ASP A 579 -29.67 -3.23 -19.10
N ALA A 580 -29.64 -2.02 -18.54
CA ALA A 580 -29.38 -1.84 -17.11
C ALA A 580 -30.43 -2.56 -16.24
N GLY A 581 -31.72 -2.46 -16.61
CA GLY A 581 -32.81 -3.21 -15.97
C GLY A 581 -32.63 -4.72 -16.05
N LEU A 582 -32.20 -5.24 -17.22
CA LEU A 582 -31.90 -6.66 -17.41
C LEU A 582 -30.73 -7.12 -16.52
N LYS A 583 -29.68 -6.31 -16.33
CA LYS A 583 -28.58 -6.62 -15.41
C LYS A 583 -29.05 -6.79 -13.96
N ILE A 584 -30.01 -5.97 -13.51
CA ILE A 584 -30.61 -6.12 -12.17
C ILE A 584 -31.41 -7.42 -12.09
N LEU A 585 -32.15 -7.76 -13.13
CA LEU A 585 -32.89 -9.02 -13.18
C LEU A 585 -31.93 -10.22 -13.17
N GLU A 586 -30.86 -10.17 -13.94
CA GLU A 586 -29.79 -11.19 -13.91
C GLU A 586 -29.16 -11.31 -12.51
N ALA A 587 -28.93 -10.20 -11.83
CA ALA A 587 -28.44 -10.20 -10.46
C ALA A 587 -29.42 -10.91 -9.50
N ARG A 588 -30.70 -10.60 -9.64
CA ARG A 588 -31.79 -11.22 -8.86
C ARG A 588 -31.89 -12.73 -9.09
N LEU A 589 -31.74 -13.19 -10.31
CA LEU A 589 -31.72 -14.62 -10.65
C LEU A 589 -30.46 -15.32 -10.14
N ASN A 590 -29.30 -14.67 -10.24
CA ASN A 590 -28.03 -15.23 -9.79
C ASN A 590 -27.87 -15.25 -8.27
N ARG A 591 -28.63 -14.49 -7.48
CA ARG A 591 -28.45 -14.40 -6.02
C ARG A 591 -28.55 -15.76 -5.31
N LYS A 592 -29.38 -16.66 -5.83
CA LYS A 592 -29.56 -18.00 -5.29
C LYS A 592 -28.55 -19.03 -5.77
N LYS A 593 -27.79 -18.73 -6.81
CA LYS A 593 -26.78 -19.63 -7.40
C LYS A 593 -25.37 -19.11 -7.26
N HIS A 594 -25.16 -17.79 -7.37
CA HIS A 594 -23.83 -17.20 -7.38
C HIS A 594 -23.86 -15.73 -6.96
N LEU A 595 -23.85 -15.47 -5.65
CA LEU A 595 -24.02 -14.13 -5.08
C LEU A 595 -22.97 -13.10 -5.60
N VAL A 596 -21.70 -13.50 -5.74
CA VAL A 596 -20.63 -12.62 -6.25
C VAL A 596 -20.91 -12.19 -7.69
N LYS A 597 -21.42 -13.11 -8.52
CA LYS A 597 -21.83 -12.81 -9.90
C LYS A 597 -23.03 -11.86 -9.93
N GLY A 598 -23.98 -12.02 -8.98
CA GLY A 598 -25.09 -11.09 -8.80
C GLY A 598 -24.64 -9.68 -8.46
N LEU A 599 -23.71 -9.50 -7.49
CA LEU A 599 -23.16 -8.20 -7.14
C LEU A 599 -22.43 -7.52 -8.29
N ARG A 600 -21.72 -8.29 -9.12
CA ARG A 600 -21.09 -7.77 -10.33
C ARG A 600 -22.12 -7.20 -11.30
N LYS A 601 -23.24 -7.90 -11.53
CA LYS A 601 -24.34 -7.43 -12.40
C LYS A 601 -24.98 -6.14 -11.88
N ILE A 602 -25.13 -5.99 -10.56
CA ILE A 602 -25.62 -4.75 -9.96
C ILE A 602 -24.62 -3.60 -10.24
N THR A 603 -23.32 -3.85 -10.15
CA THR A 603 -22.30 -2.83 -10.45
C THR A 603 -22.31 -2.43 -11.93
N GLU A 604 -22.45 -3.39 -12.85
CA GLU A 604 -22.61 -3.13 -14.29
C GLU A 604 -23.86 -2.25 -14.54
N ALA A 605 -24.99 -2.51 -13.88
CA ALA A 605 -26.20 -1.70 -14.01
C ALA A 605 -26.02 -0.26 -13.51
N ILE A 606 -25.33 -0.06 -12.36
CA ILE A 606 -25.03 1.28 -11.83
C ILE A 606 -24.25 2.10 -12.87
N LEU A 607 -23.21 1.53 -13.47
CA LEU A 607 -22.39 2.22 -14.46
C LEU A 607 -23.22 2.60 -15.70
N ILE A 608 -24.10 1.74 -16.16
CA ILE A 608 -24.97 2.03 -17.29
C ILE A 608 -25.93 3.18 -16.95
N TYR A 609 -26.56 3.17 -15.76
CA TYR A 609 -27.45 4.25 -15.34
C TYR A 609 -26.69 5.59 -15.16
N GLU A 610 -25.49 5.59 -14.62
CA GLU A 610 -24.65 6.80 -14.51
C GLU A 610 -24.31 7.38 -15.89
N ARG A 611 -24.00 6.54 -16.85
CA ARG A 611 -23.77 6.94 -18.23
C ARG A 611 -25.01 7.60 -18.84
N ILE A 612 -26.18 6.97 -18.72
CA ILE A 612 -27.46 7.50 -19.23
C ILE A 612 -27.76 8.85 -18.59
N ARG A 613 -27.63 8.95 -17.26
CA ARG A 613 -27.87 10.18 -16.50
C ARG A 613 -26.99 11.32 -17.02
N HIS A 614 -25.70 11.04 -17.27
CA HIS A 614 -24.78 12.05 -17.74
C HIS A 614 -25.14 12.54 -19.15
N LEU A 615 -25.43 11.62 -20.06
CA LEU A 615 -25.83 11.95 -21.44
C LEU A 615 -27.12 12.78 -21.46
N LEU A 616 -28.13 12.38 -20.72
CA LEU A 616 -29.40 13.11 -20.67
C LEU A 616 -29.27 14.47 -19.99
N LYS A 617 -28.46 14.59 -18.94
CA LYS A 617 -28.21 15.86 -18.27
C LYS A 617 -27.57 16.87 -19.23
N GLU A 618 -26.52 16.50 -19.94
CA GLU A 618 -25.88 17.38 -20.92
C GLU A 618 -26.86 17.82 -22.04
N ARG A 619 -27.71 16.92 -22.49
CA ARG A 619 -28.72 17.22 -23.52
C ARG A 619 -29.77 18.21 -23.02
N LEU A 620 -30.27 18.03 -21.81
CA LEU A 620 -31.28 18.90 -21.21
C LEU A 620 -30.74 20.31 -20.91
N GLU A 621 -29.48 20.43 -20.41
CA GLU A 621 -28.82 21.72 -20.16
C GLU A 621 -28.64 22.55 -21.43
N ILE A 622 -28.31 21.95 -22.56
CA ILE A 622 -28.08 22.66 -23.83
C ILE A 622 -29.39 23.18 -24.42
N VAL A 623 -30.49 22.48 -24.26
CA VAL A 623 -31.79 22.90 -24.74
C VAL A 623 -32.32 24.09 -23.95
N GLU A 624 -31.98 24.26 -22.66
CA GLU A 624 -32.35 25.39 -21.85
C GLU A 624 -31.71 26.72 -22.31
N GLU A 625 -30.51 26.67 -22.92
CA GLU A 625 -29.83 27.83 -23.47
C GLU A 625 -30.47 28.33 -24.82
N ASN A 626 -31.26 27.52 -25.52
CA ASN A 626 -31.83 27.84 -26.80
C ASN A 626 -33.36 28.10 -26.71
N GLN A 627 -33.79 29.34 -26.65
CA GLN A 627 -35.14 29.79 -26.29
C GLN A 627 -36.30 29.49 -27.26
N VAL A 628 -36.12 28.82 -28.37
CA VAL A 628 -37.21 28.49 -29.32
C VAL A 628 -37.11 27.07 -29.82
N LEU A 629 -37.91 26.19 -29.22
CA LEU A 629 -38.09 24.78 -29.64
C LEU A 629 -39.24 24.67 -30.62
N SER A 630 -39.12 23.80 -31.64
CA SER A 630 -40.25 23.33 -32.45
C SER A 630 -41.16 22.37 -31.62
N GLU A 631 -42.42 22.23 -32.01
CA GLU A 631 -43.36 21.28 -31.32
C GLU A 631 -42.79 19.85 -31.25
N GLU A 632 -42.10 19.38 -32.28
CA GLU A 632 -41.45 18.05 -32.27
C GLU A 632 -40.28 17.98 -31.29
N GLU A 633 -39.49 19.04 -31.19
CA GLU A 633 -38.37 19.12 -30.25
C GLU A 633 -38.82 19.19 -28.79
N ALA A 634 -39.95 19.87 -28.51
CA ALA A 634 -40.57 19.88 -27.19
C ALA A 634 -41.02 18.48 -26.74
N ILE A 635 -41.64 17.70 -27.62
CA ILE A 635 -42.05 16.31 -27.33
C ILE A 635 -40.83 15.40 -27.05
N ILE A 636 -39.74 15.59 -27.78
CA ILE A 636 -38.52 14.81 -27.54
C ILE A 636 -37.91 15.19 -26.20
N ARG A 637 -37.88 16.46 -25.86
CA ARG A 637 -37.37 16.97 -24.57
C ARG A 637 -38.16 16.41 -23.40
N ASP A 638 -39.49 16.40 -23.47
CA ASP A 638 -40.35 15.84 -22.41
C ASP A 638 -40.03 14.35 -22.19
N LYS A 639 -39.85 13.59 -23.27
CA LYS A 639 -39.42 12.18 -23.17
C LYS A 639 -38.02 12.01 -22.58
N GLU A 640 -37.09 12.86 -22.93
CA GLU A 640 -35.74 12.85 -22.39
C GLU A 640 -35.73 13.19 -20.89
N GLN A 641 -36.55 14.18 -20.47
CA GLN A 641 -36.74 14.52 -19.06
C GLN A 641 -37.38 13.35 -18.29
N GLU A 642 -38.43 12.74 -18.83
CA GLU A 642 -39.05 11.56 -18.22
C GLU A 642 -38.05 10.39 -18.05
N LEU A 643 -37.20 10.16 -19.07
CA LEU A 643 -36.21 9.10 -19.04
C LEU A 643 -35.07 9.45 -18.05
N PHE A 644 -34.70 10.74 -17.94
CA PHE A 644 -33.70 11.22 -16.97
C PHE A 644 -34.17 10.99 -15.53
N ASP A 645 -35.43 11.32 -15.23
CA ASP A 645 -35.99 11.13 -13.90
C ASP A 645 -36.10 9.64 -13.54
N LYS A 646 -36.59 8.81 -14.48
CA LYS A 646 -36.61 7.34 -14.32
C LYS A 646 -35.19 6.76 -14.13
N CYS A 647 -34.20 7.30 -14.84
CA CYS A 647 -32.82 6.85 -14.73
C CYS A 647 -32.25 7.19 -13.35
N ASN A 648 -32.48 8.42 -12.83
CA ASN A 648 -32.03 8.84 -11.51
C ASN A 648 -32.64 7.98 -10.40
N GLN A 649 -33.94 7.69 -10.49
CA GLN A 649 -34.62 6.80 -9.54
C GLN A 649 -34.01 5.39 -9.55
N SER A 650 -33.87 4.81 -10.74
CA SER A 650 -33.30 3.48 -10.90
C SER A 650 -31.85 3.41 -10.43
N LEU A 651 -31.07 4.45 -10.67
CA LEU A 651 -29.67 4.58 -10.20
C LEU A 651 -29.62 4.61 -8.67
N ASN A 652 -30.38 5.49 -8.03
CA ASN A 652 -30.41 5.62 -6.57
C ASN A 652 -30.87 4.31 -5.90
N ALA A 653 -31.93 3.69 -6.43
CA ALA A 653 -32.40 2.40 -5.94
C ALA A 653 -31.35 1.30 -6.11
N THR A 654 -30.60 1.30 -7.22
CA THR A 654 -29.54 0.29 -7.49
C THR A 654 -28.33 0.48 -6.60
N ILE A 655 -27.91 1.73 -6.32
CA ILE A 655 -26.85 2.05 -5.37
C ILE A 655 -27.26 1.58 -3.97
N LYS A 656 -28.48 1.89 -3.55
CA LYS A 656 -29.02 1.44 -2.25
C LYS A 656 -29.07 -0.08 -2.15
N LEU A 657 -29.52 -0.77 -3.20
CA LEU A 657 -29.49 -2.23 -3.30
C LEU A 657 -28.08 -2.79 -3.05
N LYS A 658 -27.07 -2.26 -3.75
CA LYS A 658 -25.69 -2.66 -3.59
C LYS A 658 -25.19 -2.45 -2.16
N ASP A 659 -25.49 -1.30 -1.56
CA ASP A 659 -25.03 -0.94 -0.22
C ASP A 659 -25.68 -1.82 0.85
N GLU A 660 -26.97 -2.12 0.75
CA GLU A 660 -27.66 -2.99 1.70
C GLU A 660 -27.17 -4.45 1.61
N ILE A 661 -26.92 -4.97 0.40
CA ILE A 661 -26.31 -6.29 0.22
C ILE A 661 -24.90 -6.32 0.81
N ASN A 662 -24.08 -5.29 0.56
CA ASN A 662 -22.74 -5.19 1.15
C ASN A 662 -22.79 -5.14 2.68
N LYS A 663 -23.74 -4.41 3.29
CA LYS A 663 -23.94 -4.40 4.75
C LYS A 663 -24.28 -5.80 5.28
N ALA A 664 -25.17 -6.53 4.62
CA ALA A 664 -25.49 -7.90 5.00
C ALA A 664 -24.28 -8.83 4.93
N LEU A 665 -23.43 -8.70 3.90
CA LEU A 665 -22.20 -9.47 3.75
C LEU A 665 -21.12 -9.08 4.78
N ILE A 666 -21.03 -7.81 5.18
CA ILE A 666 -20.13 -7.36 6.25
C ILE A 666 -20.57 -7.97 7.60
N GLN A 667 -21.86 -8.05 7.87
CA GLN A 667 -22.38 -8.73 9.08
C GLN A 667 -22.02 -10.21 9.12
N LEU A 668 -22.06 -10.91 7.98
CA LEU A 668 -21.57 -12.29 7.86
C LEU A 668 -20.08 -12.41 8.21
N LYS A 669 -19.25 -11.52 7.67
CA LYS A 669 -17.81 -11.48 7.99
C LYS A 669 -17.54 -11.26 9.47
N GLN A 670 -18.34 -10.43 10.14
CA GLN A 670 -18.22 -10.19 11.58
C GLN A 670 -18.56 -11.43 12.44
N LYS A 671 -19.38 -12.34 11.91
CA LYS A 671 -19.69 -13.64 12.53
C LYS A 671 -18.65 -14.72 12.23
N GLY A 672 -17.53 -14.38 11.59
CA GLY A 672 -16.41 -15.30 11.34
C GLY A 672 -16.52 -16.10 10.04
N ILE A 673 -17.57 -15.91 9.25
CA ILE A 673 -17.75 -16.58 7.96
C ILE A 673 -16.92 -15.84 6.92
N GLN A 674 -15.97 -16.53 6.30
CA GLN A 674 -15.08 -15.94 5.30
C GLN A 674 -15.72 -15.96 3.90
N GLN A 675 -15.30 -15.05 3.06
CA GLN A 675 -15.76 -15.01 1.66
C GLN A 675 -15.36 -16.27 0.88
N GLU A 676 -14.35 -17.00 1.36
CA GLU A 676 -13.97 -18.33 0.86
C GLU A 676 -15.07 -19.35 1.03
N ASP A 677 -15.80 -19.30 2.14
CA ASP A 677 -16.92 -20.19 2.40
C ASP A 677 -18.07 -19.91 1.43
N LEU A 678 -18.38 -18.64 1.20
CA LEU A 678 -19.38 -18.22 0.22
C LEU A 678 -19.02 -18.59 -1.21
N THR A 679 -17.73 -18.52 -1.55
CA THR A 679 -17.24 -18.90 -2.87
C THR A 679 -17.29 -20.41 -3.07
N LYS A 680 -16.82 -21.18 -2.08
CA LYS A 680 -16.85 -22.64 -2.12
C LYS A 680 -18.29 -23.17 -2.25
N ILE A 681 -19.22 -22.55 -1.51
CA ILE A 681 -20.65 -22.87 -1.60
C ILE A 681 -21.17 -22.53 -3.00
N SER A 682 -20.78 -21.39 -3.56
CA SER A 682 -21.19 -20.94 -4.89
C SER A 682 -20.65 -21.84 -6.00
N ASP A 683 -19.40 -22.29 -5.88
CA ASP A 683 -18.78 -23.21 -6.84
C ASP A 683 -19.48 -24.58 -6.79
N LEU A 684 -19.78 -25.10 -5.59
CA LEU A 684 -20.55 -26.35 -5.43
C LEU A 684 -21.98 -26.23 -5.99
N THR A 685 -22.64 -25.09 -5.78
CA THR A 685 -23.97 -24.82 -6.35
C THR A 685 -23.97 -24.84 -7.87
N GLN A 686 -22.92 -24.34 -8.49
CA GLN A 686 -22.75 -24.34 -9.95
C GLN A 686 -22.36 -25.72 -10.48
N GLU A 687 -21.52 -26.48 -9.77
CA GLU A 687 -21.07 -27.82 -10.16
C GLU A 687 -22.22 -28.84 -10.12
N TYR A 688 -23.08 -28.74 -9.11
CA TYR A 688 -24.18 -29.71 -8.90
C TYR A 688 -25.52 -29.23 -9.39
N GLU A 689 -25.65 -28.00 -9.93
CA GLU A 689 -26.91 -27.36 -10.40
C GLU A 689 -28.04 -27.31 -9.33
N VAL A 690 -27.67 -27.33 -8.04
CA VAL A 690 -28.60 -27.30 -6.90
C VAL A 690 -28.77 -25.89 -6.33
N ASP A 691 -29.75 -25.68 -5.48
CA ASP A 691 -29.99 -24.38 -4.84
C ASP A 691 -28.89 -24.12 -3.78
N LEU A 692 -28.45 -22.85 -3.64
CA LEU A 692 -27.47 -22.40 -2.67
C LEU A 692 -27.85 -22.79 -1.23
N TYR A 693 -29.15 -22.79 -0.91
CA TYR A 693 -29.71 -23.20 0.37
C TYR A 693 -29.35 -24.67 0.69
N ASP A 694 -29.55 -25.57 -0.27
CA ASP A 694 -29.32 -27.00 -0.10
C ASP A 694 -27.82 -27.29 0.10
N VAL A 695 -26.96 -26.59 -0.63
CA VAL A 695 -25.50 -26.71 -0.47
C VAL A 695 -25.04 -26.23 0.92
N ILE A 696 -25.61 -25.14 1.45
CA ILE A 696 -25.32 -24.66 2.80
C ILE A 696 -25.73 -25.68 3.86
N VAL A 697 -26.93 -26.22 3.73
CA VAL A 697 -27.45 -27.22 4.66
C VAL A 697 -26.59 -28.48 4.67
N ASP A 698 -26.12 -28.93 3.53
CA ASP A 698 -25.28 -30.13 3.41
C ASP A 698 -23.82 -29.89 3.81
N THR A 699 -23.25 -28.74 3.47
CA THR A 699 -21.85 -28.41 3.76
C THR A 699 -21.59 -28.14 5.25
N PHE A 700 -22.56 -27.52 5.93
CA PHE A 700 -22.43 -27.11 7.34
C PHE A 700 -23.36 -27.91 8.27
N LYS A 701 -23.53 -29.22 8.02
CA LYS A 701 -24.39 -30.11 8.84
C LYS A 701 -24.05 -30.08 10.32
N GLU A 702 -22.75 -30.04 10.64
CA GLU A 702 -22.23 -30.11 12.02
C GLU A 702 -22.03 -28.71 12.64
N ASP A 703 -21.90 -27.66 11.82
CA ASP A 703 -21.75 -26.27 12.29
C ASP A 703 -23.07 -25.50 12.13
N ILE A 704 -23.93 -25.68 13.14
CA ILE A 704 -25.28 -25.13 13.17
C ILE A 704 -25.24 -23.58 13.22
N GLU A 705 -24.23 -22.98 13.87
CA GLU A 705 -24.13 -21.53 14.01
C GLU A 705 -23.78 -20.87 12.68
N THR A 706 -22.79 -21.39 11.96
CA THR A 706 -22.41 -20.93 10.62
C THR A 706 -23.54 -21.13 9.62
N LYS A 707 -24.20 -22.30 9.65
CA LYS A 707 -25.34 -22.60 8.81
C LYS A 707 -26.48 -21.59 8.97
N ASN A 708 -26.92 -21.36 10.20
CA ASN A 708 -28.00 -20.44 10.48
C ASN A 708 -27.65 -18.99 10.10
N ALA A 709 -26.41 -18.56 10.36
CA ALA A 709 -25.97 -17.22 9.96
C ALA A 709 -25.94 -17.02 8.43
N LEU A 710 -25.59 -18.04 7.66
CA LEU A 710 -25.63 -18.01 6.20
C LEU A 710 -27.08 -17.96 5.68
N ILE A 711 -27.97 -18.78 6.22
CA ILE A 711 -29.37 -18.81 5.85
C ILE A 711 -30.05 -17.47 6.16
N ASP A 712 -29.88 -16.94 7.38
CA ASP A 712 -30.41 -15.63 7.78
C ASP A 712 -29.95 -14.50 6.87
N THR A 713 -28.72 -14.58 6.37
CA THR A 713 -28.17 -13.56 5.47
C THR A 713 -28.73 -13.70 4.06
N LEU A 714 -28.94 -14.91 3.56
CA LEU A 714 -29.61 -15.12 2.27
C LEU A 714 -31.04 -14.64 2.30
N GLU A 715 -31.79 -14.90 3.38
CA GLU A 715 -33.16 -14.39 3.57
C GLU A 715 -33.18 -12.86 3.60
N LYS A 716 -32.22 -12.21 4.30
CA LYS A 716 -32.08 -10.76 4.28
C LYS A 716 -31.79 -10.22 2.88
N ILE A 717 -30.94 -10.89 2.10
CA ILE A 717 -30.64 -10.49 0.74
C ILE A 717 -31.90 -10.64 -0.15
N ASP A 718 -32.70 -11.67 0.04
CA ASP A 718 -33.95 -11.84 -0.66
C ASP A 718 -34.92 -10.71 -0.32
N ASP A 719 -35.03 -10.33 0.95
CA ASP A 719 -35.86 -9.19 1.40
C ASP A 719 -35.40 -7.87 0.82
N ILE A 720 -34.08 -7.64 0.75
CA ILE A 720 -33.48 -6.46 0.13
C ILE A 720 -33.85 -6.39 -1.36
N PHE A 721 -33.79 -7.49 -2.11
CA PHE A 721 -34.23 -7.53 -3.51
C PHE A 721 -35.75 -7.32 -3.67
N ASN A 722 -36.55 -7.77 -2.74
CA ASN A 722 -38.00 -7.53 -2.75
C ASN A 722 -38.32 -6.05 -2.47
N GLN A 723 -37.51 -5.36 -1.65
CA GLN A 723 -37.69 -3.94 -1.39
C GLN A 723 -37.18 -3.04 -2.53
N TYR A 724 -36.36 -3.55 -3.44
CA TYR A 724 -35.83 -2.79 -4.57
C TYR A 724 -36.93 -2.17 -5.46
N ASP A 725 -37.95 -2.92 -5.77
CA ASP A 725 -39.06 -2.44 -6.59
C ASP A 725 -39.82 -1.30 -5.88
N ASN A 726 -40.01 -1.40 -4.56
CA ASN A 726 -40.62 -0.35 -3.75
C ASN A 726 -39.74 0.91 -3.68
N TRP A 727 -38.41 0.78 -3.61
CA TRP A 727 -37.50 1.93 -3.63
C TRP A 727 -37.47 2.64 -4.98
N LYS A 728 -37.68 1.91 -6.07
CA LYS A 728 -37.78 2.47 -7.41
C LYS A 728 -39.09 3.29 -7.59
N GLU A 729 -40.16 2.95 -6.89
CA GLU A 729 -41.46 3.65 -6.95
C GLU A 729 -41.59 4.78 -5.93
N ALA A 730 -40.92 4.69 -4.77
CA ALA A 730 -41.10 5.62 -3.65
C ALA A 730 -40.57 7.03 -3.88
N ASP A 731 -39.56 7.21 -4.75
CA ASP A 731 -38.96 8.55 -5.06
C ASP A 731 -39.89 9.42 -5.95
N LEU A 732 -40.95 8.88 -6.51
CA LEU A 732 -41.95 9.65 -7.28
C LEU A 732 -42.86 10.57 -6.41
N THR A 733 -42.88 10.36 -5.08
CA THR A 733 -43.82 11.06 -4.17
C THR A 733 -43.19 12.23 -3.40
N VAL A 734 -41.89 12.53 -3.59
CA VAL A 734 -41.13 13.54 -2.80
C VAL A 734 -40.73 14.77 -3.63
N PHE A 735 -41.17 14.89 -4.90
CA PHE A 735 -40.98 16.11 -5.71
C PHE A 735 -42.26 16.74 -6.15
#